data_f0c05ed8ad7d448f5ce73f1fc6252934
#
_entry.id   f0c05ed8ad7d448f5ce73f1fc6252934
#
_cell.length_a   1.000
_cell.length_b   1.000
_cell.length_c   1.000
_cell.angle_alpha   90.00
_cell.angle_beta   90.00
_cell.angle_gamma   90.00
#
_symmetry.space_group_name_H-M   'P 1'
#
loop_
_entity.id
_entity.type
_entity.pdbx_description
1 polymer ?
#
loop_
_entity_poly.entity_id
_entity_poly.type
_entity_poly.pdbx_seq_one_letter_code
_entity_poly.pdbx_strand_id
1 'polypeptide(L)'
;MAITKISVRGARQHNLKNIDVDIPRNTLTVVTGLSGSGKSSLAFDTIYAEGQRRYVETLSAYARQFLDQMERPDVDAIDGLSPAISIEQKTTSRSPRSTVGTITEIYDYLRLLFASIGAPHCPKCGRAISRQSADQIVQRVMALTPEDRVMILAPIVRGRKGEFKKEMETLVKHGYPRARVDGELVNLDDDINLDKRKNHTIEVVVDRLLVKAGIEDRLEKSVALAMKLAGGLVQVAVVSGEEQLYSEKLACPDCGINVPQLEPRSFSFNSMYGACPECHGLGSKYDFDPAKVINDWSKPLLDGALGPGSASQNLIHQLQIVSAAYGIDLSLPFEKLPEKVQDFVLNGEQGRGGKTGFHGIFGYLKQNLEESTSEGYRDWLMDHMSATECPACHGRRLRPESLAVKVNGMSIADFTAMPVARSLEVAQGVKLAGREAIIAGRVMHEVVERLQFLNAVGLGYISLARSAATLSGGEGQRIRLATQIGSKLRGVLYVLDEPSIGLHHRDNGRLLNALENLRDLGNTVLVVEHDEETIRRADYVVDLGPGAGRHGGALVAHGTPEEIMREPDSLTGAYISGRTQIAMRPERRQANGATLTILGAKENNLKNLDVAFPLGVMTVVTGVSGSGKSTLVNDILYRALARQLYRSREKAGEHKAISGAENIDKVIRIDQSPIGRTPRSNPATYTGLFAPIRDLYSRLPESRERGYKPGRFSFNVSGGRCEACQGEGQRRIEMNFLPDVYVLCEICGGRRYNSETLAVKYNGYSIADLLEMPVSDALPILENIPQVKPKLQTLVDVGLGYIHLGQSAVTLSGGEAQRIKLARELSKRQTGKTLYLLDEPTTGLHFDDVKKLLDVLHRLTDLGNSIIIIEHNLDVIRNADWIIDLGPEGGEDGGRLVAQGTPEHVARVKKSYTGQALAGYFGNGKLSA
;
A
#
# COMPACT_ATOMS: atom_id res chain seq x y z
N MET A 1 -28.62 -25.35 27.54
CA MET A 1 -29.24 -24.14 26.95
C MET A 1 -28.27 -23.60 25.89
N ALA A 2 -28.79 -23.21 24.74
CA ALA A 2 -27.93 -22.56 23.75
C ALA A 2 -27.46 -21.19 24.28
N ILE A 3 -26.17 -20.90 24.18
CA ILE A 3 -25.59 -19.60 24.59
C ILE A 3 -26.07 -18.56 23.56
N THR A 4 -26.92 -17.61 23.99
CA THR A 4 -27.58 -16.62 23.10
C THR A 4 -26.92 -15.24 23.10
N LYS A 5 -25.99 -15.00 24.04
CA LYS A 5 -25.31 -13.70 24.17
C LYS A 5 -23.85 -13.87 24.59
N ILE A 6 -23.05 -12.86 24.30
CA ILE A 6 -21.72 -12.62 24.86
C ILE A 6 -21.92 -11.69 26.05
N SER A 7 -21.53 -12.12 27.23
CA SER A 7 -21.68 -11.34 28.47
C SER A 7 -20.32 -10.86 28.94
N VAL A 8 -20.09 -9.56 28.90
CA VAL A 8 -18.87 -8.90 29.42
C VAL A 8 -19.20 -8.33 30.78
N ARG A 9 -18.35 -8.57 31.78
CA ARG A 9 -18.51 -8.09 33.16
C ARG A 9 -17.23 -7.45 33.64
N GLY A 10 -17.35 -6.24 34.16
CA GLY A 10 -16.26 -5.52 34.80
C GLY A 10 -15.13 -5.14 33.86
N ALA A 11 -15.40 -4.73 32.63
CA ALA A 11 -14.36 -4.33 31.68
C ALA A 11 -13.73 -2.98 32.08
N ARG A 12 -12.41 -2.96 32.29
CA ARG A 12 -11.61 -1.82 32.75
C ARG A 12 -10.40 -1.51 31.85
N GLN A 13 -10.33 -2.15 30.69
CA GLN A 13 -9.20 -1.96 29.78
C GLN A 13 -9.07 -0.49 29.34
N HIS A 14 -7.88 0.07 29.43
CA HIS A 14 -7.56 1.46 29.09
C HIS A 14 -8.45 2.49 29.85
N ASN A 15 -9.37 3.13 29.14
CA ASN A 15 -10.26 4.15 29.71
C ASN A 15 -11.66 3.61 30.09
N LEU A 16 -11.94 2.32 29.93
CA LEU A 16 -13.22 1.72 30.29
C LEU A 16 -13.50 1.78 31.81
N LYS A 17 -14.71 2.16 32.17
CA LYS A 17 -15.12 2.42 33.57
C LYS A 17 -15.91 1.27 34.14
N ASN A 18 -15.28 0.10 34.24
CA ASN A 18 -15.91 -1.08 34.84
C ASN A 18 -17.27 -1.40 34.22
N ILE A 19 -17.31 -1.53 32.88
CA ILE A 19 -18.56 -1.70 32.15
C ILE A 19 -19.03 -3.15 32.14
N ASP A 20 -20.35 -3.30 32.32
CA ASP A 20 -21.08 -4.54 32.07
C ASP A 20 -21.94 -4.39 30.84
N VAL A 21 -21.83 -5.30 29.88
CA VAL A 21 -22.62 -5.30 28.63
C VAL A 21 -22.91 -6.71 28.15
N ASP A 22 -24.15 -6.91 27.69
CA ASP A 22 -24.60 -8.13 27.04
C ASP A 22 -24.80 -7.87 25.56
N ILE A 23 -24.12 -8.61 24.71
CA ILE A 23 -24.17 -8.50 23.27
C ILE A 23 -24.85 -9.76 22.72
N PRO A 24 -25.96 -9.64 21.96
CA PRO A 24 -26.62 -10.80 21.36
C PRO A 24 -25.71 -11.53 20.36
N ARG A 25 -25.78 -12.85 20.32
CA ARG A 25 -25.06 -13.64 19.31
C ARG A 25 -25.87 -13.75 18.03
N ASN A 26 -25.18 -14.03 16.93
CA ASN A 26 -25.73 -14.12 15.58
C ASN A 26 -26.45 -12.83 15.15
N THR A 27 -25.91 -11.70 15.57
CA THR A 27 -26.40 -10.37 15.22
C THR A 27 -25.29 -9.53 14.61
N LEU A 28 -25.70 -8.49 13.88
CA LEU A 28 -24.84 -7.37 13.50
C LEU A 28 -24.92 -6.32 14.62
N THR A 29 -23.88 -6.25 15.46
CA THR A 29 -23.81 -5.30 16.58
C THR A 29 -22.84 -4.18 16.26
N VAL A 30 -23.27 -2.93 16.42
CA VAL A 30 -22.42 -1.74 16.23
C VAL A 30 -22.01 -1.16 17.57
N VAL A 31 -20.68 -0.95 17.76
CA VAL A 31 -20.13 -0.19 18.87
C VAL A 31 -19.80 1.22 18.39
N THR A 32 -20.44 2.22 18.97
CA THR A 32 -20.34 3.63 18.56
C THR A 32 -20.01 4.56 19.71
N GLY A 33 -19.85 5.86 19.45
CA GLY A 33 -19.50 6.92 20.41
C GLY A 33 -18.36 7.80 19.94
N LEU A 34 -17.99 8.83 20.67
CA LEU A 34 -16.94 9.80 20.34
C LEU A 34 -15.57 9.14 20.07
N SER A 35 -14.71 9.79 19.30
CA SER A 35 -13.30 9.38 19.19
C SER A 35 -12.64 9.38 20.56
N GLY A 36 -11.96 8.28 20.94
CA GLY A 36 -11.40 8.11 22.29
C GLY A 36 -12.41 7.77 23.40
N SER A 37 -13.65 7.39 23.08
CA SER A 37 -14.65 6.96 24.08
C SER A 37 -14.45 5.52 24.62
N GLY A 38 -13.51 4.74 24.07
CA GLY A 38 -13.24 3.37 24.51
C GLY A 38 -13.80 2.26 23.61
N LYS A 39 -14.31 2.59 22.42
CA LYS A 39 -14.88 1.61 21.46
C LYS A 39 -13.91 0.49 21.10
N SER A 40 -12.72 0.85 20.65
CA SER A 40 -11.70 -0.12 20.31
C SER A 40 -11.21 -0.90 21.53
N SER A 41 -11.14 -0.24 22.70
CA SER A 41 -10.80 -0.90 23.97
C SER A 41 -11.80 -2.00 24.33
N LEU A 42 -13.10 -1.78 24.09
CA LEU A 42 -14.11 -2.81 24.32
C LEU A 42 -14.06 -3.90 23.24
N ALA A 43 -14.09 -3.51 21.96
CA ALA A 43 -14.25 -4.47 20.85
C ALA A 43 -12.98 -5.29 20.60
N PHE A 44 -11.80 -4.63 20.55
CA PHE A 44 -10.53 -5.26 20.19
C PHE A 44 -9.71 -5.65 21.42
N ASP A 45 -9.43 -4.70 22.31
CA ASP A 45 -8.50 -4.94 23.42
C ASP A 45 -9.15 -5.76 24.56
N THR A 46 -10.48 -5.92 24.57
CA THR A 46 -11.21 -6.73 25.56
C THR A 46 -11.84 -7.97 24.91
N ILE A 47 -12.86 -7.82 24.06
CA ILE A 47 -13.66 -8.95 23.54
C ILE A 47 -12.84 -9.81 22.59
N TYR A 48 -12.20 -9.20 21.57
CA TYR A 48 -11.39 -9.94 20.60
C TYR A 48 -10.15 -10.54 21.24
N ALA A 49 -9.42 -9.77 22.06
CA ALA A 49 -8.20 -10.22 22.73
C ALA A 49 -8.45 -11.47 23.58
N GLU A 50 -9.52 -11.48 24.38
CA GLU A 50 -9.89 -12.66 25.18
C GLU A 50 -10.35 -13.83 24.30
N GLY A 51 -11.10 -13.57 23.25
CA GLY A 51 -11.51 -14.61 22.28
C GLY A 51 -10.32 -15.27 21.61
N GLN A 52 -9.33 -14.48 21.18
CA GLN A 52 -8.09 -14.98 20.59
C GLN A 52 -7.25 -15.73 21.62
N ARG A 53 -7.10 -15.22 22.84
CA ARG A 53 -6.37 -15.87 23.92
C ARG A 53 -6.93 -17.27 24.21
N ARG A 54 -8.26 -17.41 24.38
CA ARG A 54 -8.92 -18.72 24.58
C ARG A 54 -8.73 -19.67 23.41
N TYR A 55 -8.76 -19.15 22.17
CA TYR A 55 -8.51 -19.98 20.98
C TYR A 55 -7.09 -20.53 20.98
N VAL A 56 -6.08 -19.68 21.25
CA VAL A 56 -4.66 -20.10 21.29
C VAL A 56 -4.42 -21.09 22.43
N GLU A 57 -5.11 -20.98 23.58
CA GLU A 57 -5.05 -21.97 24.67
C GLU A 57 -5.43 -23.40 24.22
N THR A 58 -6.30 -23.52 23.21
CA THR A 58 -6.72 -24.80 22.67
C THR A 58 -5.70 -25.43 21.71
N LEU A 59 -4.69 -24.68 21.29
CA LEU A 59 -3.66 -25.13 20.34
C LEU A 59 -2.55 -25.94 21.03
N SER A 60 -1.56 -26.39 20.27
CA SER A 60 -0.46 -27.22 20.73
C SER A 60 0.39 -26.58 21.84
N ALA A 61 1.14 -27.39 22.60
CA ALA A 61 2.06 -26.90 23.63
C ALA A 61 3.09 -25.87 23.13
N TYR A 62 3.49 -25.95 21.85
CA TYR A 62 4.35 -24.97 21.21
C TYR A 62 3.67 -23.59 21.07
N ALA A 63 2.41 -23.57 20.65
CA ALA A 63 1.65 -22.33 20.54
C ALA A 63 1.41 -21.68 21.91
N ARG A 64 1.25 -22.51 22.97
CA ARG A 64 1.08 -22.03 24.35
C ARG A 64 2.30 -21.28 24.91
N GLN A 65 3.52 -21.53 24.43
CA GLN A 65 4.71 -20.76 24.84
C GLN A 65 4.62 -19.27 24.46
N PHE A 66 3.79 -18.94 23.49
CA PHE A 66 3.52 -17.55 23.10
C PHE A 66 2.37 -16.92 23.88
N LEU A 67 1.52 -17.72 24.54
CA LEU A 67 0.41 -17.21 25.37
C LEU A 67 0.88 -16.47 26.62
N ASP A 68 1.98 -16.88 27.22
CA ASP A 68 2.53 -16.21 28.42
C ASP A 68 2.98 -14.77 28.11
N GLN A 69 3.08 -14.42 26.83
CA GLN A 69 3.41 -13.07 26.35
C GLN A 69 2.17 -12.25 25.96
N MET A 70 0.98 -12.84 25.90
CA MET A 70 -0.27 -12.12 25.64
C MET A 70 -0.82 -11.57 26.95
N GLU A 71 -0.90 -10.25 27.08
CA GLU A 71 -1.52 -9.59 28.22
C GLU A 71 -2.99 -9.99 28.31
N ARG A 72 -3.45 -10.33 29.51
CA ARG A 72 -4.88 -10.58 29.77
C ARG A 72 -5.61 -9.24 29.77
N PRO A 73 -6.74 -9.13 29.08
CA PRO A 73 -7.57 -7.93 29.23
C PRO A 73 -7.99 -7.73 30.69
N ASP A 74 -8.03 -6.47 31.12
CA ASP A 74 -8.54 -6.11 32.46
C ASP A 74 -10.07 -6.19 32.44
N VAL A 75 -10.58 -7.37 32.76
CA VAL A 75 -11.99 -7.73 32.77
C VAL A 75 -12.24 -8.82 33.78
N ASP A 76 -13.35 -8.76 34.51
CA ASP A 76 -13.70 -9.77 35.51
C ASP A 76 -14.08 -11.10 34.85
N ALA A 77 -14.97 -11.07 33.86
CA ALA A 77 -15.39 -12.26 33.12
C ALA A 77 -15.95 -11.90 31.75
N ILE A 78 -15.75 -12.81 30.79
CA ILE A 78 -16.43 -12.78 29.48
C ILE A 78 -16.96 -14.17 29.19
N ASP A 79 -18.27 -14.33 29.04
CA ASP A 79 -18.92 -15.57 28.71
C ASP A 79 -19.51 -15.54 27.30
N GLY A 80 -19.69 -16.72 26.69
CA GLY A 80 -20.35 -16.86 25.40
C GLY A 80 -19.49 -16.53 24.16
N LEU A 81 -18.18 -16.36 24.33
CA LEU A 81 -17.28 -16.12 23.21
C LEU A 81 -17.23 -17.30 22.24
N SER A 82 -17.16 -17.00 20.95
CA SER A 82 -16.79 -17.87 19.83
C SER A 82 -15.34 -17.64 19.42
N PRO A 83 -14.73 -18.52 18.61
CA PRO A 83 -13.47 -18.20 17.94
C PRO A 83 -13.57 -16.83 17.24
N ALA A 84 -12.62 -15.95 17.53
CA ALA A 84 -12.70 -14.55 17.10
C ALA A 84 -11.72 -14.27 15.94
N ILE A 85 -12.17 -13.51 14.95
CA ILE A 85 -11.38 -13.00 13.82
C ILE A 85 -11.48 -11.49 13.79
N SER A 86 -10.33 -10.82 13.78
CA SER A 86 -10.23 -9.35 13.68
C SER A 86 -9.94 -8.92 12.25
N ILE A 87 -10.63 -7.87 11.81
CA ILE A 87 -10.39 -7.20 10.52
C ILE A 87 -10.12 -5.73 10.78
N GLU A 88 -8.85 -5.44 11.14
CA GLU A 88 -8.41 -4.09 11.49
C GLU A 88 -7.93 -3.30 10.27
N GLN A 89 -7.98 -1.98 10.37
CA GLN A 89 -7.49 -1.06 9.34
C GLN A 89 -5.95 -1.03 9.25
N LYS A 90 -5.25 -1.17 10.37
CA LYS A 90 -3.78 -0.96 10.47
C LYS A 90 -2.90 -2.03 9.82
N THR A 91 -3.42 -3.18 9.50
CA THR A 91 -2.63 -4.36 9.13
C THR A 91 -2.45 -4.56 7.63
N THR A 92 -2.44 -3.51 6.79
CA THR A 92 -2.04 -3.66 5.39
C THR A 92 -0.56 -4.03 5.32
N SER A 93 -0.24 -5.12 4.61
CA SER A 93 1.13 -5.54 4.38
C SER A 93 1.92 -4.41 3.72
N ARG A 94 2.96 -3.93 4.39
CA ARG A 94 3.87 -2.90 3.85
C ARG A 94 4.91 -3.49 2.90
N SER A 95 4.91 -4.80 2.71
CA SER A 95 5.82 -5.46 1.78
C SER A 95 5.56 -4.98 0.35
N PRO A 96 6.55 -4.41 -0.34
CA PRO A 96 6.39 -3.96 -1.73
C PRO A 96 6.13 -5.13 -2.69
N ARG A 97 6.33 -6.37 -2.23
CA ARG A 97 6.07 -7.59 -2.99
C ARG A 97 4.62 -8.06 -2.89
N SER A 98 3.89 -7.68 -1.85
CA SER A 98 2.48 -8.07 -1.67
C SER A 98 1.58 -7.34 -2.68
N THR A 99 0.67 -8.09 -3.31
CA THR A 99 -0.34 -7.56 -4.25
C THR A 99 -1.73 -8.00 -3.81
N VAL A 100 -2.77 -7.37 -4.36
CA VAL A 100 -4.16 -7.81 -4.13
C VAL A 100 -4.30 -9.31 -4.44
N GLY A 101 -3.77 -9.75 -5.58
CA GLY A 101 -3.83 -11.17 -5.98
C GLY A 101 -3.16 -12.13 -5.00
N THR A 102 -2.06 -11.72 -4.33
CA THR A 102 -1.38 -12.57 -3.34
C THR A 102 -2.09 -12.57 -1.99
N ILE A 103 -2.67 -11.45 -1.56
CA ILE A 103 -3.42 -11.37 -0.30
C ILE A 103 -4.71 -12.19 -0.37
N THR A 104 -5.37 -12.20 -1.54
CA THR A 104 -6.61 -12.95 -1.78
C THR A 104 -6.37 -14.39 -2.18
N GLU A 105 -5.11 -14.83 -2.24
CA GLU A 105 -4.68 -16.16 -2.72
C GLU A 105 -5.05 -16.45 -4.19
N ILE A 106 -5.74 -15.53 -4.88
CA ILE A 106 -6.12 -15.71 -6.29
C ILE A 106 -4.88 -15.95 -7.15
N TYR A 107 -3.77 -15.26 -6.86
CA TYR A 107 -2.52 -15.39 -7.59
C TYR A 107 -1.93 -16.81 -7.48
N ASP A 108 -2.12 -17.49 -6.36
CA ASP A 108 -1.64 -18.86 -6.16
C ASP A 108 -2.43 -19.86 -7.03
N TYR A 109 -3.74 -19.67 -7.13
CA TYR A 109 -4.56 -20.43 -8.07
C TYR A 109 -4.21 -20.13 -9.54
N LEU A 110 -3.95 -18.87 -9.88
CA LEU A 110 -3.52 -18.50 -11.23
C LEU A 110 -2.17 -19.15 -11.59
N ARG A 111 -1.19 -19.19 -10.68
CA ARG A 111 0.09 -19.89 -10.91
C ARG A 111 -0.13 -21.38 -11.23
N LEU A 112 -1.03 -22.04 -10.51
CA LEU A 112 -1.40 -23.43 -10.78
C LEU A 112 -2.07 -23.56 -12.15
N LEU A 113 -2.98 -22.67 -12.50
CA LEU A 113 -3.68 -22.64 -13.77
C LEU A 113 -2.70 -22.51 -14.95
N PHE A 114 -1.83 -21.47 -14.90
CA PHE A 114 -0.87 -21.20 -15.97
C PHE A 114 0.20 -22.29 -16.11
N ALA A 115 0.59 -22.93 -15.01
CA ALA A 115 1.51 -24.07 -15.03
C ALA A 115 0.87 -25.33 -15.64
N SER A 116 -0.45 -25.52 -15.45
CA SER A 116 -1.16 -26.74 -15.85
C SER A 116 -1.66 -26.73 -17.28
N ILE A 117 -2.24 -25.60 -17.73
CA ILE A 117 -2.87 -25.47 -19.07
C ILE A 117 -2.29 -24.34 -19.91
N GLY A 118 -1.29 -23.61 -19.43
CA GLY A 118 -0.69 -22.50 -20.15
C GLY A 118 0.05 -22.93 -21.40
N ALA A 119 -0.22 -22.27 -22.52
CA ALA A 119 0.47 -22.46 -23.79
C ALA A 119 1.70 -21.53 -23.85
N PRO A 120 2.94 -22.07 -23.86
CA PRO A 120 4.15 -21.25 -23.93
C PRO A 120 4.33 -20.67 -25.32
N HIS A 121 4.79 -19.42 -25.37
CA HIS A 121 5.16 -18.69 -26.58
C HIS A 121 6.60 -18.19 -26.48
N CYS A 122 7.21 -17.90 -27.59
CA CYS A 122 8.55 -17.31 -27.62
C CYS A 122 8.49 -15.85 -27.14
N PRO A 123 9.29 -15.47 -26.12
CA PRO A 123 9.30 -14.07 -25.63
C PRO A 123 9.83 -13.06 -26.66
N LYS A 124 10.56 -13.53 -27.69
CA LYS A 124 11.16 -12.66 -28.72
C LYS A 124 10.31 -12.52 -29.98
N CYS A 125 9.80 -13.65 -30.52
CA CYS A 125 9.04 -13.64 -31.80
C CYS A 125 7.53 -13.92 -31.61
N GLY A 126 7.07 -14.27 -30.39
CA GLY A 126 5.66 -14.54 -30.11
C GLY A 126 5.10 -15.86 -30.63
N ARG A 127 5.92 -16.69 -31.31
CA ARG A 127 5.48 -17.99 -31.84
C ARG A 127 5.11 -18.96 -30.70
N ALA A 128 4.02 -19.70 -30.87
CA ALA A 128 3.64 -20.75 -29.93
C ALA A 128 4.69 -21.86 -29.90
N ILE A 129 5.06 -22.32 -28.70
CA ILE A 129 6.05 -23.35 -28.48
C ILE A 129 5.33 -24.58 -27.92
N SER A 130 5.45 -25.73 -28.57
CA SER A 130 4.91 -27.00 -28.11
C SER A 130 6.04 -28.00 -27.92
N ARG A 131 5.92 -28.86 -26.91
CA ARG A 131 6.73 -30.07 -26.84
C ARG A 131 6.29 -30.98 -27.98
N GLN A 132 7.25 -31.56 -28.65
CA GLN A 132 6.98 -32.54 -29.70
C GLN A 132 7.57 -33.87 -29.28
N SER A 133 6.72 -34.89 -29.13
CA SER A 133 7.18 -36.25 -28.89
C SER A 133 7.79 -36.82 -30.17
N ALA A 134 8.65 -37.83 -30.06
CA ALA A 134 9.20 -38.51 -31.21
C ALA A 134 8.09 -38.98 -32.16
N ASP A 135 6.98 -39.54 -31.63
CA ASP A 135 5.82 -39.97 -32.43
C ASP A 135 5.18 -38.84 -33.22
N GLN A 136 5.02 -37.67 -32.62
CA GLN A 136 4.46 -36.47 -33.31
C GLN A 136 5.38 -35.96 -34.42
N ILE A 137 6.69 -36.04 -34.21
CA ILE A 137 7.69 -35.71 -35.20
C ILE A 137 7.63 -36.69 -36.35
N VAL A 138 7.58 -37.99 -36.05
CA VAL A 138 7.41 -39.07 -37.04
C VAL A 138 6.15 -38.84 -37.90
N GLN A 139 4.99 -38.60 -37.26
CA GLN A 139 3.74 -38.29 -37.98
C GLN A 139 3.86 -37.09 -38.90
N ARG A 140 4.54 -36.04 -38.48
CA ARG A 140 4.76 -34.84 -39.33
C ARG A 140 5.70 -35.09 -40.51
N VAL A 141 6.76 -35.86 -40.27
CA VAL A 141 7.67 -36.26 -41.34
C VAL A 141 6.96 -37.20 -42.37
N MET A 142 6.11 -38.11 -41.89
CA MET A 142 5.33 -38.97 -42.75
C MET A 142 4.21 -38.23 -43.52
N ALA A 143 3.81 -37.03 -43.05
CA ALA A 143 2.88 -36.18 -43.79
C ALA A 143 3.53 -35.31 -44.90
N LEU A 144 4.87 -35.36 -45.04
CA LEU A 144 5.57 -34.75 -46.19
C LEU A 144 5.20 -35.49 -47.51
N THR A 145 5.60 -34.90 -48.61
CA THR A 145 5.32 -35.48 -49.96
C THR A 145 5.98 -36.87 -50.08
N PRO A 146 5.24 -37.89 -50.53
CA PRO A 146 5.86 -39.20 -50.83
C PRO A 146 7.05 -39.06 -51.74
N GLU A 147 8.10 -39.81 -51.48
CA GLU A 147 9.42 -39.77 -52.17
C GLU A 147 10.35 -38.61 -51.82
N ASP A 148 9.96 -37.68 -50.95
CA ASP A 148 10.86 -36.67 -50.43
C ASP A 148 12.05 -37.32 -49.70
N ARG A 149 13.28 -36.79 -50.01
CA ARG A 149 14.51 -37.22 -49.35
C ARG A 149 14.74 -36.36 -48.13
N VAL A 150 14.66 -36.96 -46.93
CA VAL A 150 14.88 -36.26 -45.66
C VAL A 150 16.16 -36.68 -44.97
N MET A 151 16.83 -35.74 -44.34
CA MET A 151 17.96 -35.96 -43.43
C MET A 151 17.52 -35.69 -42.01
N ILE A 152 17.81 -36.68 -41.14
CA ILE A 152 17.61 -36.52 -39.69
C ILE A 152 18.95 -36.06 -39.11
N LEU A 153 18.99 -34.88 -38.57
CA LEU A 153 20.20 -34.21 -38.09
C LEU A 153 20.10 -33.99 -36.58
N ALA A 154 21.20 -34.20 -35.86
CA ALA A 154 21.34 -33.86 -34.45
C ALA A 154 22.20 -32.59 -34.32
N PRO A 155 21.64 -31.43 -33.99
CA PRO A 155 22.39 -30.18 -33.84
C PRO A 155 23.16 -30.16 -32.49
N ILE A 156 24.46 -30.47 -32.55
CA ILE A 156 25.36 -30.52 -31.39
C ILE A 156 25.88 -29.14 -31.01
N VAL A 157 26.25 -28.34 -32.01
CA VAL A 157 26.70 -26.96 -31.83
C VAL A 157 25.82 -26.03 -32.66
N ARG A 158 25.33 -24.96 -32.07
CA ARG A 158 24.49 -23.98 -32.76
C ARG A 158 25.01 -22.55 -32.49
N GLY A 159 25.59 -21.91 -33.53
CA GLY A 159 26.00 -20.52 -33.49
C GLY A 159 27.01 -20.19 -32.37
N ARG A 160 27.90 -21.08 -32.01
CA ARG A 160 28.92 -20.90 -30.97
C ARG A 160 30.30 -20.73 -31.54
N LYS A 161 31.12 -19.88 -30.89
CA LYS A 161 32.55 -19.71 -31.24
C LYS A 161 33.38 -20.86 -30.67
N GLY A 162 34.30 -21.35 -31.46
CA GLY A 162 35.21 -22.42 -31.01
C GLY A 162 35.71 -23.28 -32.16
N GLU A 163 36.73 -24.11 -31.94
CA GLU A 163 37.29 -25.07 -32.94
C GLU A 163 36.58 -26.43 -32.89
N PHE A 164 35.89 -26.77 -31.80
CA PHE A 164 35.09 -28.00 -31.58
C PHE A 164 35.75 -29.33 -31.98
N LYS A 165 37.10 -29.41 -31.99
CA LYS A 165 37.85 -30.61 -32.34
C LYS A 165 37.50 -31.80 -31.45
N LYS A 166 37.39 -31.61 -30.13
CA LYS A 166 37.05 -32.67 -29.17
C LYS A 166 35.65 -33.24 -29.38
N GLU A 167 34.70 -32.39 -29.67
CA GLU A 167 33.31 -32.78 -29.96
C GLU A 167 33.28 -33.61 -31.27
N MET A 168 33.95 -33.21 -32.30
CA MET A 168 34.07 -33.95 -33.59
C MET A 168 34.75 -35.27 -33.41
N GLU A 169 35.91 -35.39 -32.71
CA GLU A 169 36.60 -36.62 -32.37
C GLU A 169 35.69 -37.57 -31.57
N THR A 170 34.88 -37.05 -30.67
CA THR A 170 33.93 -37.84 -29.88
C THR A 170 32.85 -38.48 -30.79
N LEU A 171 32.37 -37.71 -31.78
CA LEU A 171 31.37 -38.18 -32.74
C LEU A 171 31.93 -39.29 -33.63
N VAL A 172 33.16 -39.16 -34.08
CA VAL A 172 33.86 -40.21 -34.86
C VAL A 172 33.98 -41.49 -34.02
N LYS A 173 34.41 -41.39 -32.77
CA LYS A 173 34.50 -42.56 -31.84
C LYS A 173 33.14 -43.24 -31.60
N HIS A 174 32.04 -42.52 -31.70
CA HIS A 174 30.67 -43.05 -31.59
C HIS A 174 30.13 -43.60 -32.94
N GLY A 175 30.96 -43.60 -34.00
CA GLY A 175 30.62 -44.18 -35.29
C GLY A 175 29.79 -43.31 -36.23
N TYR A 176 29.79 -41.98 -36.06
CA TYR A 176 29.14 -41.05 -36.95
C TYR A 176 30.14 -40.59 -38.03
N PRO A 177 29.95 -40.99 -39.32
CA PRO A 177 30.91 -40.65 -40.36
C PRO A 177 30.74 -39.27 -40.95
N ARG A 178 29.57 -38.60 -40.77
CA ARG A 178 29.23 -37.36 -41.44
C ARG A 178 28.54 -36.34 -40.53
N ALA A 179 28.89 -35.10 -40.72
CA ALA A 179 28.19 -33.94 -40.13
C ALA A 179 27.95 -32.87 -41.19
N ARG A 180 27.03 -32.00 -40.91
CA ARG A 180 26.83 -30.73 -41.62
C ARG A 180 27.47 -29.62 -40.79
N VAL A 181 28.47 -28.98 -41.30
CA VAL A 181 29.20 -27.88 -40.66
C VAL A 181 28.93 -26.60 -41.42
N ASP A 182 28.34 -25.61 -40.76
CA ASP A 182 27.96 -24.33 -41.36
C ASP A 182 27.15 -24.45 -42.68
N GLY A 183 26.31 -25.49 -42.75
CA GLY A 183 25.46 -25.80 -43.89
C GLY A 183 26.08 -26.75 -44.93
N GLU A 184 27.37 -27.04 -44.87
CA GLU A 184 28.06 -27.95 -45.80
C GLU A 184 28.24 -29.33 -45.21
N LEU A 185 28.00 -30.38 -46.02
CA LEU A 185 28.19 -31.76 -45.63
C LEU A 185 29.67 -32.14 -45.68
N VAL A 186 30.24 -32.52 -44.54
CA VAL A 186 31.65 -32.91 -44.42
C VAL A 186 31.74 -34.32 -43.82
N ASN A 187 32.83 -35.04 -44.20
CA ASN A 187 33.15 -36.27 -43.49
C ASN A 187 33.96 -35.96 -42.21
N LEU A 188 33.56 -36.51 -41.14
CA LEU A 188 34.22 -36.26 -39.85
C LEU A 188 35.62 -36.88 -39.73
N ASP A 189 35.96 -37.80 -40.63
CA ASP A 189 37.32 -38.41 -40.74
C ASP A 189 38.33 -37.46 -41.42
N ASP A 190 37.85 -36.40 -42.06
CA ASP A 190 38.70 -35.38 -42.73
C ASP A 190 39.22 -34.38 -41.68
N ASP A 191 40.38 -33.73 -41.97
CA ASP A 191 40.93 -32.72 -41.05
C ASP A 191 40.18 -31.40 -41.15
N ILE A 192 39.15 -31.22 -40.27
CA ILE A 192 38.28 -30.07 -40.28
C ILE A 192 38.85 -28.99 -39.35
N ASN A 193 39.29 -27.86 -39.93
CA ASN A 193 39.83 -26.75 -39.17
C ASN A 193 38.83 -25.58 -39.15
N LEU A 194 38.19 -25.35 -37.99
CA LEU A 194 37.22 -24.27 -37.78
C LEU A 194 37.90 -23.02 -37.17
N ASP A 195 37.44 -21.84 -37.62
CA ASP A 195 37.97 -20.57 -37.12
C ASP A 195 37.43 -20.29 -35.71
N LYS A 196 38.31 -20.31 -34.73
CA LYS A 196 38.04 -20.05 -33.31
C LYS A 196 37.22 -18.76 -33.03
N ARG A 197 37.28 -17.77 -33.95
CA ARG A 197 36.65 -16.46 -33.77
C ARG A 197 35.26 -16.36 -34.39
N LYS A 198 34.91 -17.30 -35.30
CA LYS A 198 33.59 -17.35 -35.94
C LYS A 198 32.61 -18.21 -35.19
N ASN A 199 31.32 -17.92 -35.39
CA ASN A 199 30.24 -18.78 -34.91
C ASN A 199 30.06 -19.96 -35.86
N HIS A 200 30.05 -21.17 -35.34
CA HIS A 200 29.87 -22.40 -36.11
C HIS A 200 28.62 -23.14 -35.68
N THR A 201 28.01 -23.85 -36.63
CA THR A 201 26.88 -24.76 -36.40
C THR A 201 27.31 -26.15 -36.89
N ILE A 202 27.21 -27.16 -36.00
CA ILE A 202 27.60 -28.54 -36.27
C ILE A 202 26.41 -29.44 -36.04
N GLU A 203 25.95 -30.13 -37.03
CA GLU A 203 24.80 -31.02 -37.01
C GLU A 203 25.22 -32.41 -37.51
N VAL A 204 25.09 -33.42 -36.66
CA VAL A 204 25.44 -34.80 -37.01
C VAL A 204 24.36 -35.40 -37.90
N VAL A 205 24.73 -36.01 -39.00
CA VAL A 205 23.78 -36.74 -39.85
C VAL A 205 23.51 -38.10 -39.21
N VAL A 206 22.34 -38.24 -38.62
CA VAL A 206 21.92 -39.48 -37.95
C VAL A 206 21.38 -40.51 -38.97
N ASP A 207 20.54 -40.06 -39.89
CA ASP A 207 19.99 -40.90 -40.93
C ASP A 207 19.60 -40.11 -42.19
N ARG A 208 19.47 -40.80 -43.31
CA ARG A 208 18.95 -40.28 -44.57
C ARG A 208 17.88 -41.25 -45.07
N LEU A 209 16.65 -40.69 -45.17
CA LEU A 209 15.48 -41.50 -45.46
C LEU A 209 14.74 -40.99 -46.68
N LEU A 210 14.03 -41.86 -47.35
CA LEU A 210 13.05 -41.54 -48.38
C LEU A 210 11.66 -41.67 -47.75
N VAL A 211 10.84 -40.66 -47.81
CA VAL A 211 9.48 -40.70 -47.22
C VAL A 211 8.61 -41.69 -48.03
N LYS A 212 8.31 -42.83 -47.43
CA LYS A 212 7.44 -43.89 -47.99
C LYS A 212 6.78 -44.69 -46.87
N ALA A 213 5.67 -45.37 -47.15
CA ALA A 213 5.05 -46.22 -46.17
C ALA A 213 5.99 -47.35 -45.70
N GLY A 214 6.01 -47.63 -44.40
CA GLY A 214 6.80 -48.68 -43.76
C GLY A 214 8.20 -48.26 -43.30
N ILE A 215 8.49 -46.94 -43.25
CA ILE A 215 9.74 -46.45 -42.65
C ILE A 215 9.56 -45.93 -41.22
N GLU A 216 8.34 -46.00 -40.67
CA GLU A 216 7.96 -45.37 -39.41
C GLU A 216 8.88 -45.81 -38.25
N ASP A 217 9.11 -47.13 -38.06
CA ASP A 217 9.95 -47.69 -37.01
C ASP A 217 11.44 -47.23 -37.11
N ARG A 218 11.94 -47.13 -38.37
CA ARG A 218 13.30 -46.64 -38.59
C ARG A 218 13.43 -45.16 -38.35
N LEU A 219 12.42 -44.38 -38.80
CA LEU A 219 12.35 -42.91 -38.58
C LEU A 219 12.24 -42.64 -37.09
N GLU A 220 11.42 -43.36 -36.35
CA GLU A 220 11.26 -43.19 -34.90
C GLU A 220 12.61 -43.43 -34.17
N LYS A 221 13.32 -44.50 -34.49
CA LYS A 221 14.64 -44.80 -33.90
C LYS A 221 15.65 -43.69 -34.23
N SER A 222 15.67 -43.21 -35.49
CA SER A 222 16.57 -42.16 -35.92
C SER A 222 16.27 -40.81 -35.26
N VAL A 223 14.99 -40.44 -35.10
CA VAL A 223 14.55 -39.25 -34.38
C VAL A 223 14.91 -39.33 -32.88
N ALA A 224 14.63 -40.49 -32.24
CA ALA A 224 14.96 -40.69 -30.84
C ALA A 224 16.49 -40.61 -30.60
N LEU A 225 17.29 -41.19 -31.51
CA LEU A 225 18.75 -41.13 -31.46
C LEU A 225 19.27 -39.69 -31.63
N ALA A 226 18.74 -38.93 -32.64
CA ALA A 226 19.08 -37.53 -32.83
C ALA A 226 18.76 -36.68 -31.62
N MET A 227 17.58 -36.87 -31.03
CA MET A 227 17.15 -36.16 -29.80
C MET A 227 18.07 -36.50 -28.62
N LYS A 228 18.45 -37.73 -28.44
CA LYS A 228 19.39 -38.15 -27.41
C LYS A 228 20.77 -37.52 -27.57
N LEU A 229 21.30 -37.42 -28.79
CA LEU A 229 22.60 -36.82 -29.08
C LEU A 229 22.57 -35.29 -28.87
N ALA A 230 21.54 -34.63 -29.36
CA ALA A 230 21.43 -33.16 -29.31
C ALA A 230 20.66 -32.66 -28.07
N GLY A 231 20.52 -33.47 -26.99
CA GLY A 231 19.91 -33.06 -25.74
C GLY A 231 18.45 -32.67 -25.89
N GLY A 232 17.68 -33.37 -26.73
CA GLY A 232 16.24 -33.19 -26.97
C GLY A 232 15.90 -32.39 -28.24
N LEU A 233 16.87 -32.11 -29.10
CA LEU A 233 16.68 -31.44 -30.39
C LEU A 233 16.88 -32.40 -31.55
N VAL A 234 16.08 -32.24 -32.61
CA VAL A 234 16.27 -32.92 -33.89
C VAL A 234 15.91 -31.98 -35.01
N GLN A 235 16.75 -31.90 -36.03
CA GLN A 235 16.46 -31.13 -37.24
C GLN A 235 16.14 -32.09 -38.38
N VAL A 236 15.03 -31.84 -39.04
CA VAL A 236 14.64 -32.57 -40.23
C VAL A 236 14.83 -31.65 -41.44
N ALA A 237 15.74 -32.00 -42.34
CA ALA A 237 16.04 -31.24 -43.54
C ALA A 237 15.52 -32.00 -44.75
N VAL A 238 14.61 -31.43 -45.51
CA VAL A 238 14.22 -31.94 -46.84
C VAL A 238 15.24 -31.52 -47.86
N VAL A 239 15.82 -32.43 -48.66
CA VAL A 239 16.97 -32.20 -49.54
C VAL A 239 16.72 -31.10 -50.60
N SER A 240 15.46 -30.79 -50.90
CA SER A 240 15.07 -29.74 -51.84
C SER A 240 13.98 -28.82 -51.28
N GLY A 241 13.79 -28.76 -49.97
CA GLY A 241 12.69 -28.11 -49.33
C GLY A 241 13.06 -27.39 -48.00
N GLU A 242 12.06 -27.18 -47.18
CA GLU A 242 12.24 -26.50 -45.90
C GLU A 242 12.94 -27.40 -44.88
N GLU A 243 13.70 -26.77 -43.99
CA GLU A 243 14.27 -27.39 -42.83
C GLU A 243 13.44 -27.07 -41.61
N GLN A 244 13.10 -28.08 -40.80
CA GLN A 244 12.32 -27.91 -39.58
C GLN A 244 13.08 -28.45 -38.37
N LEU A 245 13.27 -27.59 -37.39
CA LEU A 245 13.84 -27.96 -36.12
C LEU A 245 12.70 -28.33 -35.14
N TYR A 246 12.81 -29.49 -34.54
CA TYR A 246 11.89 -30.01 -33.52
C TYR A 246 12.59 -30.11 -32.16
N SER A 247 11.85 -29.97 -31.09
CA SER A 247 12.39 -30.05 -29.76
C SER A 247 11.47 -30.83 -28.82
N GLU A 248 12.05 -31.76 -28.10
CA GLU A 248 11.41 -32.40 -26.95
C GLU A 248 11.30 -31.43 -25.76
N LYS A 249 12.20 -30.44 -25.70
CA LYS A 249 12.19 -29.37 -24.74
C LYS A 249 11.40 -28.19 -25.31
N LEU A 250 10.82 -27.38 -24.41
CA LEU A 250 10.14 -26.15 -24.80
C LEU A 250 11.16 -25.11 -25.32
N ALA A 251 11.46 -25.14 -26.61
CA ALA A 251 12.39 -24.22 -27.28
C ALA A 251 11.75 -23.60 -28.51
N CYS A 252 12.04 -22.31 -28.76
CA CYS A 252 11.63 -21.66 -30.00
C CYS A 252 12.54 -22.12 -31.13
N PRO A 253 12.00 -22.68 -32.20
CA PRO A 253 12.81 -23.15 -33.34
C PRO A 253 13.55 -22.01 -34.03
N ASP A 254 12.92 -20.82 -34.14
CA ASP A 254 13.50 -19.67 -34.89
C ASP A 254 14.53 -18.89 -34.05
N CYS A 255 14.24 -18.65 -32.77
CA CYS A 255 15.07 -17.81 -31.92
C CYS A 255 16.08 -18.58 -31.06
N GLY A 256 15.96 -19.91 -30.97
CA GLY A 256 16.81 -20.76 -30.13
C GLY A 256 16.60 -20.55 -28.61
N ILE A 257 15.59 -19.82 -28.21
CA ILE A 257 15.31 -19.53 -26.79
C ILE A 257 14.64 -20.73 -26.15
N ASN A 258 15.23 -21.27 -25.09
CA ASN A 258 14.64 -22.33 -24.28
C ASN A 258 13.67 -21.73 -23.26
N VAL A 259 12.44 -22.20 -23.23
CA VAL A 259 11.48 -21.92 -22.17
C VAL A 259 11.66 -22.99 -21.11
N PRO A 260 11.91 -22.63 -19.84
CA PRO A 260 12.07 -23.61 -18.77
C PRO A 260 10.77 -24.40 -18.57
N GLN A 261 10.86 -25.55 -17.91
CA GLN A 261 9.68 -26.34 -17.57
C GLN A 261 8.69 -25.47 -16.77
N LEU A 262 7.43 -25.47 -17.22
CA LEU A 262 6.39 -24.69 -16.59
C LEU A 262 5.99 -25.33 -15.26
N GLU A 263 6.37 -24.69 -14.17
CA GLU A 263 6.01 -25.05 -12.81
C GLU A 263 5.36 -23.84 -12.13
N PRO A 264 4.55 -24.03 -11.09
CA PRO A 264 3.93 -22.90 -10.38
C PRO A 264 4.94 -21.85 -9.87
N ARG A 265 6.18 -22.30 -9.53
CA ARG A 265 7.26 -21.36 -9.11
C ARG A 265 7.77 -20.48 -10.25
N SER A 266 7.62 -20.89 -11.51
CA SER A 266 8.00 -20.10 -12.68
C SER A 266 7.11 -18.85 -12.88
N PHE A 267 5.93 -18.87 -12.28
CA PHE A 267 4.98 -17.73 -12.27
C PHE A 267 4.98 -16.95 -10.96
N SER A 268 5.91 -17.24 -10.04
CA SER A 268 6.04 -16.51 -8.78
C SER A 268 7.08 -15.41 -8.88
N PHE A 269 6.66 -14.16 -8.68
CA PHE A 269 7.60 -13.04 -8.59
C PHE A 269 8.36 -12.99 -7.25
N ASN A 270 8.02 -13.85 -6.29
CA ASN A 270 8.77 -14.06 -5.04
C ASN A 270 9.82 -15.18 -5.16
N SER A 271 9.87 -15.88 -6.30
CA SER A 271 10.83 -16.93 -6.57
C SER A 271 11.86 -16.47 -7.60
N MET A 272 13.12 -16.80 -7.39
CA MET A 272 14.22 -16.53 -8.35
C MET A 272 13.96 -17.15 -9.75
N TYR A 273 13.14 -18.19 -9.82
CA TYR A 273 12.78 -18.86 -11.08
C TYR A 273 11.80 -18.06 -11.95
N GLY A 274 10.92 -17.25 -11.33
CA GLY A 274 9.89 -16.48 -12.02
C GLY A 274 10.11 -14.98 -12.00
N ALA A 275 10.83 -14.45 -11.00
CA ALA A 275 11.03 -13.03 -10.81
C ALA A 275 11.86 -12.38 -11.91
N CYS A 276 11.53 -11.15 -12.29
CA CYS A 276 12.36 -10.34 -13.16
C CYS A 276 13.76 -10.17 -12.54
N PRO A 277 14.85 -10.46 -13.29
CA PRO A 277 16.20 -10.42 -12.74
C PRO A 277 16.67 -9.01 -12.35
N GLU A 278 16.14 -7.95 -12.96
CA GLU A 278 16.52 -6.57 -12.67
C GLU A 278 15.89 -5.98 -11.41
N CYS A 279 14.59 -6.21 -11.19
CA CYS A 279 13.88 -5.68 -10.02
C CYS A 279 13.60 -6.74 -8.96
N HIS A 280 14.08 -7.97 -9.14
CA HIS A 280 13.87 -9.09 -8.22
C HIS A 280 12.39 -9.30 -7.83
N GLY A 281 11.49 -9.08 -8.79
CA GLY A 281 10.05 -9.26 -8.61
C GLY A 281 9.31 -8.07 -7.99
N LEU A 282 9.99 -6.93 -7.76
CA LEU A 282 9.37 -5.72 -7.21
C LEU A 282 8.51 -4.97 -8.24
N GLY A 283 8.86 -5.04 -9.53
CA GLY A 283 8.22 -4.27 -10.60
C GLY A 283 8.72 -2.82 -10.70
N SER A 284 9.46 -2.35 -9.71
CA SER A 284 9.98 -0.99 -9.60
C SER A 284 11.42 -0.99 -9.10
N LYS A 285 12.13 0.11 -9.34
CA LYS A 285 13.42 0.45 -8.73
C LYS A 285 13.20 1.63 -7.79
N TYR A 286 13.90 1.65 -6.66
CA TYR A 286 13.82 2.71 -5.67
C TYR A 286 15.07 3.58 -5.71
N ASP A 287 14.89 4.90 -5.66
CA ASP A 287 15.99 5.87 -5.58
C ASP A 287 15.59 7.05 -4.68
N PHE A 288 16.59 7.75 -4.08
CA PHE A 288 16.32 8.89 -3.21
C PHE A 288 15.66 10.04 -3.99
N ASP A 289 14.64 10.65 -3.38
CA ASP A 289 13.84 11.71 -3.98
C ASP A 289 14.21 13.06 -3.38
N PRO A 290 14.60 14.07 -4.18
CA PRO A 290 14.88 15.42 -3.69
C PRO A 290 13.76 16.01 -2.83
N ALA A 291 12.50 15.80 -3.22
CA ALA A 291 11.35 16.31 -2.48
C ALA A 291 11.17 15.69 -1.09
N LYS A 292 11.72 14.50 -0.87
CA LYS A 292 11.67 13.78 0.40
C LYS A 292 12.95 13.97 1.22
N VAL A 293 14.08 14.23 0.57
CA VAL A 293 15.38 14.42 1.22
C VAL A 293 15.54 15.87 1.69
N ILE A 294 15.04 16.84 0.93
CA ILE A 294 15.04 18.25 1.30
C ILE A 294 13.69 18.58 1.94
N ASN A 295 13.68 18.72 3.26
CA ASN A 295 12.47 18.95 4.06
C ASN A 295 11.90 20.36 3.93
N ASP A 296 12.76 21.36 3.71
CA ASP A 296 12.35 22.76 3.57
C ASP A 296 13.25 23.49 2.58
N TRP A 297 12.74 23.66 1.37
CA TRP A 297 13.48 24.28 0.27
C TRP A 297 13.77 25.77 0.50
N SER A 298 12.99 26.44 1.35
CA SER A 298 13.16 27.88 1.67
C SER A 298 14.28 28.17 2.68
N LYS A 299 14.96 27.13 3.18
CA LYS A 299 16.04 27.23 4.16
C LYS A 299 17.41 26.88 3.58
N PRO A 300 18.50 27.34 4.23
CA PRO A 300 19.84 26.87 3.93
C PRO A 300 20.01 25.37 4.19
N LEU A 301 20.87 24.73 3.37
CA LEU A 301 21.05 23.28 3.40
C LEU A 301 21.44 22.76 4.80
N LEU A 302 22.35 23.46 5.48
CA LEU A 302 22.86 23.07 6.81
C LEU A 302 22.01 23.65 7.97
N ASP A 303 21.05 24.53 7.67
CA ASP A 303 20.19 25.18 8.67
C ASP A 303 18.71 24.82 8.44
N GLY A 304 18.42 23.51 8.41
CA GLY A 304 17.06 22.97 8.43
C GLY A 304 16.44 22.62 7.09
N ALA A 305 17.13 22.78 5.96
CA ALA A 305 16.65 22.26 4.68
C ALA A 305 16.83 20.75 4.56
N LEU A 306 17.99 20.22 4.96
CA LEU A 306 18.30 18.81 4.87
C LEU A 306 17.52 17.98 5.90
N GLY A 307 16.88 16.91 5.47
CA GLY A 307 16.23 15.90 6.31
C GLY A 307 17.20 14.79 6.73
N PRO A 308 17.27 13.69 5.99
CA PRO A 308 18.19 12.60 6.30
C PRO A 308 19.65 13.05 6.12
N GLY A 309 20.48 12.74 7.12
CA GLY A 309 21.89 13.14 7.12
C GLY A 309 22.19 14.48 7.80
N SER A 310 21.19 15.30 8.16
CA SER A 310 21.37 16.61 8.80
C SER A 310 22.12 16.56 10.13
N ALA A 311 22.06 15.47 10.86
CA ALA A 311 22.81 15.26 12.10
C ALA A 311 24.21 14.65 11.91
N SER A 312 24.60 14.32 10.69
CA SER A 312 25.87 13.66 10.40
C SER A 312 27.00 14.66 10.27
N GLN A 313 27.93 14.66 11.23
CA GLN A 313 29.13 15.50 11.18
C GLN A 313 30.01 15.21 9.95
N ASN A 314 30.05 13.95 9.51
CA ASN A 314 30.80 13.56 8.32
C ASN A 314 30.19 14.20 7.05
N LEU A 315 28.89 14.10 6.85
CA LEU A 315 28.23 14.72 5.71
C LEU A 315 28.36 16.25 5.73
N ILE A 316 28.18 16.87 6.89
CA ILE A 316 28.35 18.32 7.07
C ILE A 316 29.78 18.75 6.68
N HIS A 317 30.79 18.01 7.16
CA HIS A 317 32.20 18.31 6.82
C HIS A 317 32.48 18.14 5.32
N GLN A 318 31.96 17.08 4.69
CA GLN A 318 32.07 16.90 3.23
C GLN A 318 31.43 18.06 2.45
N LEU A 319 30.24 18.50 2.85
CA LEU A 319 29.56 19.64 2.23
C LEU A 319 30.33 20.95 2.40
N GLN A 320 30.99 21.16 3.53
CA GLN A 320 31.85 22.34 3.76
C GLN A 320 33.09 22.31 2.86
N ILE A 321 33.74 21.14 2.69
CA ILE A 321 34.88 20.99 1.76
C ILE A 321 34.44 21.30 0.33
N VAL A 322 33.30 20.78 -0.09
CA VAL A 322 32.74 21.00 -1.42
C VAL A 322 32.38 22.46 -1.63
N SER A 323 31.75 23.10 -0.64
CA SER A 323 31.44 24.52 -0.64
C SER A 323 32.71 25.37 -0.90
N ALA A 324 33.80 25.08 -0.17
CA ALA A 324 35.07 25.78 -0.33
C ALA A 324 35.72 25.50 -1.69
N ALA A 325 35.72 24.25 -2.17
CA ALA A 325 36.38 23.83 -3.41
C ALA A 325 35.71 24.36 -4.69
N TYR A 326 34.41 24.52 -4.65
CA TYR A 326 33.57 24.93 -5.82
C TYR A 326 32.96 26.33 -5.66
N GLY A 327 33.20 27.03 -4.58
CA GLY A 327 32.67 28.36 -4.31
C GLY A 327 31.15 28.39 -4.14
N ILE A 328 30.58 27.35 -3.53
CA ILE A 328 29.13 27.21 -3.32
C ILE A 328 28.76 27.86 -1.98
N ASP A 329 27.87 28.85 -2.01
CA ASP A 329 27.35 29.46 -0.79
C ASP A 329 26.19 28.65 -0.20
N LEU A 330 26.51 27.81 0.80
CA LEU A 330 25.52 26.99 1.51
C LEU A 330 24.65 27.75 2.51
N SER A 331 24.90 29.06 2.71
CA SER A 331 24.06 29.92 3.57
C SER A 331 22.80 30.40 2.86
N LEU A 332 22.76 30.27 1.54
CA LEU A 332 21.57 30.59 0.76
C LEU A 332 20.48 29.51 0.92
N PRO A 333 19.19 29.89 0.87
CA PRO A 333 18.09 28.96 0.73
C PRO A 333 18.34 27.97 -0.41
N PHE A 334 18.04 26.67 -0.19
CA PHE A 334 18.35 25.63 -1.16
C PHE A 334 17.69 25.89 -2.52
N GLU A 335 16.45 26.43 -2.53
CA GLU A 335 15.73 26.82 -3.75
C GLU A 335 16.41 27.95 -4.55
N LYS A 336 17.21 28.80 -3.90
CA LYS A 336 17.91 29.90 -4.55
C LYS A 336 19.27 29.52 -5.13
N LEU A 337 19.78 28.34 -4.82
CA LEU A 337 20.99 27.82 -5.44
C LEU A 337 20.74 27.55 -6.94
N PRO A 338 21.69 27.81 -7.84
CA PRO A 338 21.58 27.45 -9.24
C PRO A 338 21.26 25.95 -9.42
N GLU A 339 20.43 25.61 -10.40
CA GLU A 339 19.97 24.23 -10.63
C GLU A 339 21.11 23.20 -10.74
N LYS A 340 22.20 23.58 -11.45
CA LYS A 340 23.39 22.75 -11.56
C LYS A 340 24.08 22.50 -10.22
N VAL A 341 24.04 23.48 -9.31
CA VAL A 341 24.62 23.36 -7.97
C VAL A 341 23.76 22.46 -7.10
N GLN A 342 22.41 22.61 -7.18
CA GLN A 342 21.50 21.71 -6.46
C GLN A 342 21.66 20.26 -6.90
N ASP A 343 21.76 20.01 -8.22
CA ASP A 343 21.98 18.66 -8.77
C ASP A 343 23.33 18.10 -8.34
N PHE A 344 24.38 18.91 -8.37
CA PHE A 344 25.71 18.54 -7.91
C PHE A 344 25.73 18.18 -6.42
N VAL A 345 25.09 18.96 -5.57
CA VAL A 345 25.01 18.70 -4.12
C VAL A 345 24.25 17.40 -3.84
N LEU A 346 23.19 17.12 -4.58
CA LEU A 346 22.38 15.91 -4.41
C LEU A 346 23.06 14.66 -4.99
N ASN A 347 23.57 14.71 -6.21
CA ASN A 347 24.07 13.55 -6.96
C ASN A 347 25.60 13.40 -6.93
N GLY A 348 26.37 14.43 -6.52
CA GLY A 348 27.82 14.41 -6.45
C GLY A 348 28.55 14.63 -7.77
N GLU A 349 29.83 14.39 -7.75
CA GLU A 349 30.72 14.50 -8.92
C GLU A 349 30.45 13.36 -9.92
N GLN A 350 30.11 13.70 -11.16
CA GLN A 350 29.94 12.74 -12.24
C GLN A 350 31.25 12.61 -13.02
N GLY A 351 31.90 11.44 -12.98
CA GLY A 351 33.06 11.10 -13.79
C GLY A 351 34.36 10.86 -13.04
N ARG A 352 35.37 10.25 -13.75
CA ARG A 352 36.73 10.05 -13.24
C ARG A 352 37.50 11.38 -13.27
N GLY A 353 37.65 12.06 -12.14
CA GLY A 353 38.48 13.28 -12.07
C GLY A 353 37.89 14.43 -11.26
N GLY A 354 36.91 14.18 -10.42
CA GLY A 354 36.38 15.16 -9.45
C GLY A 354 37.44 15.64 -8.45
N LYS A 355 37.35 16.92 -8.02
CA LYS A 355 38.32 17.56 -7.14
C LYS A 355 38.27 17.07 -5.68
N THR A 356 37.06 16.56 -5.25
CA THR A 356 36.80 16.25 -3.84
C THR A 356 36.38 14.81 -3.60
N GLY A 357 36.08 14.03 -4.64
CA GLY A 357 35.53 12.68 -4.51
C GLY A 357 34.14 12.63 -3.86
N PHE A 358 33.40 13.73 -3.88
CA PHE A 358 32.08 13.83 -3.26
C PHE A 358 31.01 13.06 -4.05
N HIS A 359 30.40 12.07 -3.44
CA HIS A 359 29.36 11.22 -4.06
C HIS A 359 27.95 11.80 -3.97
N GLY A 360 27.80 13.04 -3.48
CA GLY A 360 26.51 13.66 -3.26
C GLY A 360 25.79 13.18 -2.00
N ILE A 361 24.76 13.90 -1.62
CA ILE A 361 23.91 13.49 -0.48
C ILE A 361 23.29 12.11 -0.73
N PHE A 362 22.84 11.85 -1.96
CA PHE A 362 22.24 10.54 -2.29
C PHE A 362 23.25 9.40 -2.26
N GLY A 363 24.49 9.64 -2.68
CA GLY A 363 25.58 8.65 -2.55
C GLY A 363 25.85 8.31 -1.08
N TYR A 364 25.94 9.33 -0.24
CA TYR A 364 26.09 9.15 1.21
C TYR A 364 24.93 8.38 1.84
N LEU A 365 23.68 8.70 1.46
CA LEU A 365 22.50 8.01 1.99
C LEU A 365 22.41 6.55 1.49
N LYS A 366 22.81 6.27 0.24
CA LYS A 366 22.89 4.90 -0.30
C LYS A 366 23.90 4.05 0.47
N GLN A 367 25.09 4.60 0.71
CA GLN A 367 26.11 3.93 1.51
C GLN A 367 25.60 3.61 2.92
N ASN A 368 24.96 4.57 3.59
CA ASN A 368 24.37 4.34 4.90
C ASN A 368 23.25 3.29 4.88
N LEU A 369 22.45 3.22 3.80
CA LEU A 369 21.41 2.21 3.65
C LEU A 369 21.99 0.79 3.52
N GLU A 370 23.13 0.66 2.83
CA GLU A 370 23.83 -0.62 2.63
C GLU A 370 24.59 -1.06 3.88
N GLU A 371 25.27 -0.13 4.57
CA GLU A 371 26.12 -0.43 5.71
C GLU A 371 25.37 -0.56 7.05
N SER A 372 24.15 0.01 7.14
CA SER A 372 23.41 0.00 8.40
C SER A 372 22.85 -1.38 8.74
N THR A 373 23.12 -1.82 9.95
CA THR A 373 22.54 -3.02 10.56
C THR A 373 21.21 -2.74 11.27
N SER A 374 20.86 -1.46 11.48
CA SER A 374 19.62 -1.06 12.13
C SER A 374 18.47 -1.07 11.12
N GLU A 375 17.54 -2.02 11.27
CA GLU A 375 16.37 -2.16 10.41
C GLU A 375 15.48 -0.90 10.42
N GLY A 376 15.23 -0.32 11.61
CA GLY A 376 14.44 0.91 11.73
C GLY A 376 15.09 2.13 11.06
N TYR A 377 16.42 2.22 11.03
CA TYR A 377 17.12 3.28 10.30
C TYR A 377 17.08 3.07 8.79
N ARG A 378 17.21 1.82 8.33
CA ARG A 378 17.06 1.46 6.92
C ARG A 378 15.65 1.78 6.41
N ASP A 379 14.62 1.41 7.17
CA ASP A 379 13.23 1.72 6.85
C ASP A 379 12.99 3.23 6.78
N TRP A 380 13.56 3.97 7.73
CA TRP A 380 13.48 5.43 7.72
C TRP A 380 14.16 6.05 6.50
N LEU A 381 15.32 5.52 6.06
CA LEU A 381 15.96 5.96 4.82
C LEU A 381 15.12 5.61 3.58
N MET A 382 14.50 4.42 3.54
CA MET A 382 13.63 4.02 2.43
C MET A 382 12.40 4.92 2.27
N ASP A 383 11.92 5.56 3.34
CA ASP A 383 10.84 6.55 3.26
C ASP A 383 11.19 7.78 2.41
N HIS A 384 12.48 8.09 2.32
CA HIS A 384 13.01 9.19 1.51
C HIS A 384 13.29 8.79 0.06
N MET A 385 12.93 7.56 -0.33
CA MET A 385 13.03 7.07 -1.70
C MET A 385 11.68 7.14 -2.41
N SER A 386 11.73 7.18 -3.75
CA SER A 386 10.58 7.06 -4.63
C SER A 386 10.77 5.91 -5.61
N ALA A 387 9.67 5.25 -5.93
CA ALA A 387 9.66 4.12 -6.85
C ALA A 387 9.55 4.60 -8.30
N THR A 388 10.40 4.08 -9.17
CA THR A 388 10.30 4.24 -10.62
C THR A 388 10.03 2.88 -11.27
N GLU A 389 9.30 2.85 -12.37
CA GLU A 389 8.97 1.61 -13.07
C GLU A 389 10.24 0.87 -13.53
N CYS A 390 10.29 -0.44 -13.38
CA CYS A 390 11.42 -1.24 -13.82
C CYS A 390 11.52 -1.27 -15.37
N PRO A 391 12.64 -0.85 -15.96
CA PRO A 391 12.76 -0.75 -17.42
C PRO A 391 12.76 -2.12 -18.14
N ALA A 392 13.08 -3.21 -17.44
CA ALA A 392 13.13 -4.54 -18.03
C ALA A 392 11.78 -5.26 -18.07
N CYS A 393 10.97 -5.15 -17.01
CA CYS A 393 9.69 -5.85 -16.94
C CYS A 393 8.48 -4.92 -17.08
N HIS A 394 8.67 -3.61 -17.14
CA HIS A 394 7.58 -2.62 -17.23
C HIS A 394 6.48 -2.88 -16.21
N GLY A 395 6.85 -2.99 -14.93
CA GLY A 395 5.94 -3.23 -13.82
C GLY A 395 5.39 -4.67 -13.70
N ARG A 396 5.61 -5.55 -14.69
CA ARG A 396 5.02 -6.91 -14.75
C ARG A 396 5.64 -7.92 -13.81
N ARG A 397 6.76 -7.60 -13.13
CA ARG A 397 7.42 -8.35 -12.06
C ARG A 397 8.05 -9.70 -12.44
N LEU A 398 7.64 -10.33 -13.54
CA LEU A 398 8.06 -11.65 -13.98
C LEU A 398 9.12 -11.60 -15.09
N ARG A 399 9.79 -12.74 -15.30
CA ARG A 399 10.69 -12.96 -16.43
C ARG A 399 9.93 -12.98 -17.75
N PRO A 400 10.60 -12.62 -18.89
CA PRO A 400 9.96 -12.63 -20.21
C PRO A 400 9.42 -14.01 -20.62
N GLU A 401 10.08 -15.09 -20.21
CA GLU A 401 9.66 -16.47 -20.52
C GLU A 401 8.34 -16.83 -19.83
N SER A 402 8.17 -16.41 -18.58
CA SER A 402 6.93 -16.60 -17.81
C SER A 402 5.79 -15.74 -18.36
N LEU A 403 6.09 -14.50 -18.79
CA LEU A 403 5.12 -13.59 -19.39
C LEU A 403 4.68 -14.05 -20.80
N ALA A 404 5.48 -14.86 -21.46
CA ALA A 404 5.16 -15.40 -22.77
C ALA A 404 4.22 -16.63 -22.72
N VAL A 405 3.88 -17.14 -21.53
CA VAL A 405 2.89 -18.21 -21.36
C VAL A 405 1.50 -17.62 -21.34
N LYS A 406 0.58 -18.18 -22.14
CA LYS A 406 -0.77 -17.67 -22.30
C LYS A 406 -1.84 -18.72 -21.98
N VAL A 407 -2.89 -18.28 -21.32
CA VAL A 407 -4.16 -19.00 -21.14
C VAL A 407 -5.24 -18.17 -21.81
N ASN A 408 -5.99 -18.74 -22.72
CA ASN A 408 -6.99 -18.03 -23.53
C ASN A 408 -6.43 -16.74 -24.18
N GLY A 409 -5.19 -16.81 -24.72
CA GLY A 409 -4.53 -15.69 -25.38
C GLY A 409 -3.89 -14.63 -24.48
N MET A 410 -4.04 -14.69 -23.17
CA MET A 410 -3.55 -13.71 -22.19
C MET A 410 -2.46 -14.28 -21.30
N SER A 411 -1.45 -13.47 -20.95
CA SER A 411 -0.46 -13.81 -19.92
C SER A 411 -1.08 -13.63 -18.51
N ILE A 412 -0.41 -14.21 -17.51
CA ILE A 412 -0.79 -14.02 -16.10
C ILE A 412 -0.74 -12.55 -15.70
N ALA A 413 0.23 -11.77 -16.25
CA ALA A 413 0.34 -10.35 -15.97
C ALA A 413 -0.80 -9.55 -16.61
N ASP A 414 -1.21 -9.88 -17.83
CA ASP A 414 -2.33 -9.22 -18.50
C ASP A 414 -3.64 -9.49 -17.75
N PHE A 415 -3.85 -10.73 -17.29
CA PHE A 415 -5.03 -11.08 -16.48
C PHE A 415 -5.04 -10.33 -15.14
N THR A 416 -3.91 -10.26 -14.44
CA THR A 416 -3.84 -9.61 -13.12
C THR A 416 -3.85 -8.09 -13.20
N ALA A 417 -3.49 -7.50 -14.34
CA ALA A 417 -3.53 -6.05 -14.58
C ALA A 417 -4.96 -5.52 -14.78
N MET A 418 -5.90 -6.39 -15.20
CA MET A 418 -7.30 -5.99 -15.40
C MET A 418 -7.99 -5.68 -14.06
N PRO A 419 -9.01 -4.79 -14.07
CA PRO A 419 -9.93 -4.63 -12.94
C PRO A 419 -10.62 -5.96 -12.58
N VAL A 420 -10.88 -6.19 -11.28
CA VAL A 420 -11.51 -7.41 -10.76
C VAL A 420 -12.84 -7.72 -11.48
N ALA A 421 -13.67 -6.70 -11.74
CA ALA A 421 -14.93 -6.88 -12.46
C ALA A 421 -14.68 -7.50 -13.86
N ARG A 422 -13.70 -6.97 -14.60
CA ARG A 422 -13.33 -7.47 -15.91
C ARG A 422 -12.67 -8.85 -15.85
N SER A 423 -11.78 -9.06 -14.86
CA SER A 423 -11.17 -10.38 -14.61
C SER A 423 -12.22 -11.44 -14.32
N LEU A 424 -13.31 -11.08 -13.61
CA LEU A 424 -14.44 -11.98 -13.34
C LEU A 424 -15.19 -12.38 -14.63
N GLU A 425 -15.53 -11.41 -15.48
CA GLU A 425 -16.16 -11.68 -16.78
C GLU A 425 -15.30 -12.59 -17.64
N VAL A 426 -14.01 -12.29 -17.74
CA VAL A 426 -13.05 -13.11 -18.50
C VAL A 426 -12.95 -14.51 -17.92
N ALA A 427 -12.84 -14.66 -16.59
CA ALA A 427 -12.75 -15.96 -15.93
C ALA A 427 -14.01 -16.82 -16.16
N GLN A 428 -15.19 -16.21 -16.09
CA GLN A 428 -16.47 -16.88 -16.39
C GLN A 428 -16.60 -17.26 -17.87
N GLY A 429 -15.98 -16.50 -18.77
CA GLY A 429 -15.98 -16.75 -20.21
C GLY A 429 -14.99 -17.83 -20.68
N VAL A 430 -14.09 -18.31 -19.82
CA VAL A 430 -13.09 -19.33 -20.17
C VAL A 430 -13.79 -20.69 -20.39
N LYS A 431 -13.78 -21.16 -21.62
CA LYS A 431 -14.33 -22.49 -21.96
C LYS A 431 -13.22 -23.53 -21.87
N LEU A 432 -13.28 -24.33 -20.82
CA LEU A 432 -12.41 -25.49 -20.61
C LEU A 432 -13.07 -26.74 -21.21
N ALA A 433 -12.37 -27.50 -22.01
CA ALA A 433 -12.89 -28.72 -22.65
C ALA A 433 -11.97 -29.93 -22.39
N GLY A 434 -12.54 -31.13 -22.37
CA GLY A 434 -11.82 -32.38 -22.28
C GLY A 434 -10.89 -32.43 -21.07
N ARG A 435 -9.61 -32.67 -21.29
CA ARG A 435 -8.58 -32.80 -20.24
C ARG A 435 -8.39 -31.51 -19.45
N GLU A 436 -8.49 -30.36 -20.08
CA GLU A 436 -8.33 -29.06 -19.41
C GLU A 436 -9.43 -28.80 -18.37
N ALA A 437 -10.68 -29.21 -18.64
CA ALA A 437 -11.79 -29.09 -17.71
C ALA A 437 -11.56 -29.91 -16.43
N ILE A 438 -10.96 -31.10 -16.58
CA ILE A 438 -10.66 -31.97 -15.43
C ILE A 438 -9.55 -31.36 -14.56
N ILE A 439 -8.50 -30.80 -15.19
CA ILE A 439 -7.29 -30.29 -14.49
C ILE A 439 -7.57 -28.93 -13.86
N ALA A 440 -8.17 -28.02 -14.64
CA ALA A 440 -8.28 -26.61 -14.29
C ALA A 440 -9.66 -26.19 -13.77
N GLY A 441 -10.69 -27.05 -13.90
CA GLY A 441 -12.06 -26.69 -13.54
C GLY A 441 -12.24 -26.28 -12.08
N ARG A 442 -11.63 -27.01 -11.14
CA ARG A 442 -11.66 -26.67 -9.71
C ARG A 442 -10.89 -25.37 -9.41
N VAL A 443 -9.74 -25.18 -10.04
CA VAL A 443 -8.92 -23.97 -9.88
C VAL A 443 -9.68 -22.75 -10.39
N MET A 444 -10.33 -22.85 -11.54
CA MET A 444 -11.16 -21.78 -12.10
C MET A 444 -12.37 -21.46 -11.23
N HIS A 445 -13.02 -22.47 -10.66
CA HIS A 445 -14.13 -22.25 -9.72
C HIS A 445 -13.69 -21.39 -8.53
N GLU A 446 -12.55 -21.72 -7.90
CA GLU A 446 -11.99 -20.97 -6.79
C GLU A 446 -11.61 -19.53 -7.18
N VAL A 447 -11.03 -19.34 -8.38
CA VAL A 447 -10.71 -18.00 -8.90
C VAL A 447 -11.97 -17.18 -9.08
N VAL A 448 -13.00 -17.73 -9.72
CA VAL A 448 -14.28 -17.05 -9.96
C VAL A 448 -14.97 -16.69 -8.65
N GLU A 449 -15.04 -17.59 -7.70
CA GLU A 449 -15.68 -17.37 -6.40
C GLU A 449 -15.00 -16.21 -5.63
N ARG A 450 -13.66 -16.21 -5.56
CA ARG A 450 -12.91 -15.13 -4.90
C ARG A 450 -13.06 -13.77 -5.60
N LEU A 451 -13.08 -13.76 -6.94
CA LEU A 451 -13.35 -12.55 -7.71
C LEU A 451 -14.76 -12.02 -7.46
N GLN A 452 -15.76 -12.91 -7.34
CA GLN A 452 -17.13 -12.52 -6.99
C GLN A 452 -17.20 -11.85 -5.62
N PHE A 453 -16.49 -12.37 -4.60
CA PHE A 453 -16.47 -11.76 -3.28
C PHE A 453 -15.81 -10.37 -3.29
N LEU A 454 -14.70 -10.22 -4.02
CA LEU A 454 -14.06 -8.89 -4.18
C LEU A 454 -15.03 -7.90 -4.85
N ASN A 455 -15.76 -8.33 -5.87
CA ASN A 455 -16.75 -7.50 -6.55
C ASN A 455 -17.94 -7.15 -5.65
N ALA A 456 -18.39 -8.10 -4.82
CA ALA A 456 -19.51 -7.93 -3.89
C ALA A 456 -19.22 -6.87 -2.80
N VAL A 457 -17.97 -6.78 -2.33
CA VAL A 457 -17.55 -5.75 -1.35
C VAL A 457 -17.18 -4.40 -2.01
N GLY A 458 -17.54 -4.20 -3.30
CA GLY A 458 -17.31 -2.94 -4.01
C GLY A 458 -15.89 -2.71 -4.51
N LEU A 459 -15.05 -3.76 -4.65
CA LEU A 459 -13.67 -3.68 -5.12
C LEU A 459 -13.50 -4.09 -6.59
N GLY A 460 -14.55 -4.05 -7.38
CA GLY A 460 -14.53 -4.41 -8.80
C GLY A 460 -13.55 -3.59 -9.67
N TYR A 461 -13.23 -2.38 -9.25
CA TYR A 461 -12.33 -1.46 -9.95
C TYR A 461 -10.84 -1.71 -9.72
N ILE A 462 -10.45 -2.47 -8.68
CA ILE A 462 -9.06 -2.74 -8.31
C ILE A 462 -8.49 -3.85 -9.19
N SER A 463 -7.22 -3.74 -9.59
CA SER A 463 -6.51 -4.83 -10.27
C SER A 463 -5.83 -5.77 -9.27
N LEU A 464 -5.72 -7.06 -9.63
CA LEU A 464 -5.01 -8.05 -8.82
C LEU A 464 -3.50 -7.77 -8.71
N ALA A 465 -2.91 -7.09 -9.71
CA ALA A 465 -1.50 -6.71 -9.74
C ALA A 465 -1.19 -5.51 -8.83
N ARG A 466 -2.20 -4.77 -8.36
CA ARG A 466 -2.00 -3.57 -7.53
C ARG A 466 -1.26 -3.92 -6.25
N SER A 467 -0.20 -3.15 -5.94
CA SER A 467 0.60 -3.35 -4.74
C SER A 467 -0.21 -3.08 -3.48
N ALA A 468 -0.09 -3.95 -2.48
CA ALA A 468 -0.74 -3.78 -1.18
C ALA A 468 -0.37 -2.47 -0.47
N ALA A 469 0.87 -2.00 -0.65
CA ALA A 469 1.36 -0.75 -0.08
C ALA A 469 0.67 0.51 -0.65
N THR A 470 -0.02 0.39 -1.79
CA THR A 470 -0.75 1.50 -2.45
C THR A 470 -2.24 1.51 -2.13
N LEU A 471 -2.72 0.53 -1.39
CA LEU A 471 -4.13 0.43 -0.99
C LEU A 471 -4.44 1.45 0.11
N SER A 472 -5.62 2.03 0.05
CA SER A 472 -6.16 2.76 1.20
C SER A 472 -6.48 1.78 2.34
N GLY A 473 -6.58 2.28 3.57
CA GLY A 473 -6.95 1.46 4.73
C GLY A 473 -8.25 0.68 4.50
N GLY A 474 -9.28 1.34 4.00
CA GLY A 474 -10.57 0.72 3.69
C GLY A 474 -10.51 -0.29 2.55
N GLU A 475 -9.71 -0.07 1.49
CA GLU A 475 -9.52 -1.05 0.43
C GLU A 475 -8.87 -2.33 0.97
N GLY A 476 -7.79 -2.19 1.78
CA GLY A 476 -7.10 -3.31 2.38
C GLY A 476 -8.00 -4.13 3.32
N GLN A 477 -8.83 -3.45 4.09
CA GLN A 477 -9.80 -4.07 5.00
C GLN A 477 -10.88 -4.85 4.24
N ARG A 478 -11.46 -4.27 3.18
CA ARG A 478 -12.47 -4.95 2.35
C ARG A 478 -11.89 -6.16 1.61
N ILE A 479 -10.64 -6.11 1.19
CA ILE A 479 -9.94 -7.29 0.62
C ILE A 479 -9.93 -8.43 1.63
N ARG A 480 -9.59 -8.16 2.90
CA ARG A 480 -9.61 -9.18 3.95
C ARG A 480 -11.02 -9.67 4.24
N LEU A 481 -11.98 -8.76 4.32
CA LEU A 481 -13.39 -9.13 4.49
C LEU A 481 -13.84 -10.08 3.38
N ALA A 482 -13.55 -9.77 2.10
CA ALA A 482 -13.85 -10.64 0.97
C ALA A 482 -13.21 -12.04 1.12
N THR A 483 -11.95 -12.10 1.58
CA THR A 483 -11.25 -13.37 1.82
C THR A 483 -11.93 -14.18 2.94
N GLN A 484 -12.38 -13.52 4.01
CA GLN A 484 -13.05 -14.18 5.13
C GLN A 484 -14.48 -14.67 4.76
N ILE A 485 -15.23 -13.88 4.01
CA ILE A 485 -16.56 -14.29 3.49
C ILE A 485 -16.38 -15.56 2.62
N GLY A 486 -15.32 -15.59 1.80
CA GLY A 486 -14.99 -16.74 0.96
C GLY A 486 -14.70 -18.02 1.74
N SER A 487 -14.25 -17.93 2.99
CA SER A 487 -13.99 -19.10 3.84
C SER A 487 -15.27 -19.82 4.29
N LYS A 488 -16.45 -19.19 4.20
CA LYS A 488 -17.78 -19.70 4.61
C LYS A 488 -17.81 -20.28 6.03
N LEU A 489 -16.98 -19.72 6.94
CA LEU A 489 -16.94 -20.13 8.34
C LEU A 489 -18.27 -19.80 9.04
N ARG A 490 -18.66 -20.65 10.01
CA ARG A 490 -19.87 -20.50 10.81
C ARG A 490 -19.55 -20.52 12.31
N GLY A 491 -20.36 -19.82 13.10
CA GLY A 491 -20.20 -19.77 14.56
C GLY A 491 -18.96 -18.97 15.01
N VAL A 492 -18.48 -18.08 14.20
CA VAL A 492 -17.32 -17.21 14.45
C VAL A 492 -17.78 -15.84 14.92
N LEU A 493 -16.97 -15.19 15.77
CA LEU A 493 -17.11 -13.78 16.11
C LEU A 493 -16.18 -12.96 15.18
N TYR A 494 -16.76 -12.17 14.32
CA TYR A 494 -16.02 -11.20 13.50
C TYR A 494 -16.02 -9.85 14.18
N VAL A 495 -14.84 -9.26 14.36
CA VAL A 495 -14.67 -7.90 14.91
C VAL A 495 -14.06 -7.02 13.85
N LEU A 496 -14.77 -5.99 13.43
CA LEU A 496 -14.38 -5.09 12.34
C LEU A 496 -14.20 -3.65 12.85
N ASP A 497 -13.17 -2.97 12.34
CA ASP A 497 -12.86 -1.57 12.68
C ASP A 497 -13.23 -0.69 11.48
N GLU A 498 -14.33 0.06 11.58
CA GLU A 498 -14.80 1.06 10.62
C GLU A 498 -14.76 0.57 9.14
N PRO A 499 -15.47 -0.51 8.79
CA PRO A 499 -15.40 -1.08 7.44
C PRO A 499 -16.02 -0.20 6.34
N SER A 500 -16.82 0.81 6.67
CA SER A 500 -17.42 1.78 5.73
C SER A 500 -16.45 2.84 5.22
N ILE A 501 -15.21 2.89 5.77
CA ILE A 501 -14.21 3.92 5.43
C ILE A 501 -13.95 3.99 3.92
N GLY A 502 -13.95 5.23 3.39
CA GLY A 502 -13.66 5.52 1.99
C GLY A 502 -14.72 5.01 1.01
N LEU A 503 -15.91 4.65 1.50
CA LEU A 503 -17.04 4.29 0.66
C LEU A 503 -17.93 5.50 0.36
N HIS A 504 -18.35 5.57 -0.89
CA HIS A 504 -19.45 6.43 -1.27
C HIS A 504 -20.78 5.82 -0.75
N HIS A 505 -21.76 6.65 -0.39
CA HIS A 505 -23.07 6.19 0.13
C HIS A 505 -23.70 5.08 -0.69
N ARG A 506 -23.58 5.12 -2.02
CA ARG A 506 -24.08 4.07 -2.90
C ARG A 506 -23.41 2.71 -2.67
N ASP A 507 -22.11 2.72 -2.38
CA ASP A 507 -21.32 1.49 -2.23
C ASP A 507 -21.43 0.91 -0.82
N ASN A 508 -21.82 1.74 0.18
CA ASN A 508 -22.01 1.33 1.56
C ASN A 508 -23.08 0.24 1.70
N GLY A 509 -24.17 0.35 0.97
CA GLY A 509 -25.23 -0.68 0.93
C GLY A 509 -24.73 -2.06 0.51
N ARG A 510 -23.74 -2.14 -0.40
CA ARG A 510 -23.12 -3.43 -0.79
C ARG A 510 -22.32 -4.05 0.34
N LEU A 511 -21.56 -3.23 1.07
CA LEU A 511 -20.82 -3.67 2.24
C LEU A 511 -21.77 -4.19 3.33
N LEU A 512 -22.82 -3.44 3.63
CA LEU A 512 -23.82 -3.83 4.64
C LEU A 512 -24.50 -5.15 4.30
N ASN A 513 -24.89 -5.34 3.04
CA ASN A 513 -25.43 -6.62 2.56
C ASN A 513 -24.41 -7.77 2.75
N ALA A 514 -23.12 -7.52 2.54
CA ALA A 514 -22.09 -8.53 2.75
C ALA A 514 -21.93 -8.88 4.25
N LEU A 515 -22.01 -7.89 5.16
CA LEU A 515 -21.97 -8.10 6.62
C LEU A 515 -23.23 -8.83 7.12
N GLU A 516 -24.40 -8.49 6.60
CA GLU A 516 -25.65 -9.19 6.91
C GLU A 516 -25.60 -10.65 6.43
N ASN A 517 -25.12 -10.91 5.21
CA ASN A 517 -24.91 -12.27 4.73
C ASN A 517 -23.95 -13.06 5.65
N LEU A 518 -22.88 -12.40 6.14
CA LEU A 518 -21.93 -13.03 7.08
C LEU A 518 -22.62 -13.39 8.40
N ARG A 519 -23.50 -12.50 8.94
CA ARG A 519 -24.37 -12.75 10.09
C ARG A 519 -25.32 -13.92 9.82
N ASP A 520 -25.99 -13.93 8.69
CA ASP A 520 -27.04 -14.91 8.33
C ASP A 520 -26.46 -16.32 8.14
N LEU A 521 -25.12 -16.45 7.91
CA LEU A 521 -24.43 -17.73 7.99
C LEU A 521 -24.34 -18.30 9.43
N GLY A 522 -24.81 -17.57 10.45
CA GLY A 522 -24.78 -17.96 11.86
C GLY A 522 -23.54 -17.44 12.59
N ASN A 523 -22.99 -16.32 12.16
CA ASN A 523 -21.86 -15.65 12.79
C ASN A 523 -22.32 -14.44 13.62
N THR A 524 -21.54 -14.06 14.63
CA THR A 524 -21.70 -12.79 15.33
C THR A 524 -20.77 -11.76 14.70
N VAL A 525 -21.32 -10.61 14.31
CA VAL A 525 -20.56 -9.54 13.65
C VAL A 525 -20.57 -8.32 14.53
N LEU A 526 -19.43 -7.96 15.12
CA LEU A 526 -19.22 -6.79 15.96
C LEU A 526 -18.45 -5.74 15.16
N VAL A 527 -19.03 -4.56 14.98
CA VAL A 527 -18.46 -3.50 14.14
C VAL A 527 -18.29 -2.24 14.98
N VAL A 528 -17.09 -1.68 14.99
CA VAL A 528 -16.86 -0.32 15.48
C VAL A 528 -17.17 0.64 14.34
N GLU A 529 -18.19 1.50 14.49
CA GLU A 529 -18.63 2.36 13.38
C GLU A 529 -19.23 3.70 13.83
N HIS A 530 -19.20 4.65 12.87
CA HIS A 530 -19.73 5.99 13.00
C HIS A 530 -20.72 6.36 11.88
N ASP A 531 -20.84 5.50 10.87
CA ASP A 531 -21.71 5.73 9.72
C ASP A 531 -23.18 5.58 10.10
N GLU A 532 -24.02 6.57 9.74
CA GLU A 532 -25.43 6.61 10.08
C GLU A 532 -26.20 5.39 9.51
N GLU A 533 -25.96 5.02 8.26
CA GLU A 533 -26.64 3.91 7.59
C GLU A 533 -26.31 2.58 8.27
N THR A 534 -25.03 2.39 8.62
CA THR A 534 -24.57 1.18 9.33
C THR A 534 -25.22 1.05 10.71
N ILE A 535 -25.30 2.17 11.47
CA ILE A 535 -25.94 2.17 12.79
C ILE A 535 -27.44 1.88 12.67
N ARG A 536 -28.14 2.45 11.67
CA ARG A 536 -29.57 2.22 11.44
C ARG A 536 -29.91 0.79 11.00
N ARG A 537 -28.98 0.10 10.30
CA ARG A 537 -29.19 -1.29 9.83
C ARG A 537 -28.67 -2.34 10.83
N ALA A 538 -28.05 -1.93 11.92
CA ALA A 538 -27.61 -2.84 12.97
C ALA A 538 -28.80 -3.51 13.68
N ASP A 539 -28.63 -4.76 14.11
CA ASP A 539 -29.61 -5.44 14.98
C ASP A 539 -29.50 -4.94 16.42
N TYR A 540 -28.29 -4.51 16.83
CA TYR A 540 -27.98 -4.05 18.18
C TYR A 540 -26.88 -2.98 18.16
N VAL A 541 -26.96 -2.00 19.05
CA VAL A 541 -26.00 -0.90 19.15
C VAL A 541 -25.53 -0.77 20.60
N VAL A 542 -24.25 -0.50 20.77
CA VAL A 542 -23.61 -0.19 22.06
C VAL A 542 -22.96 1.18 21.93
N ASP A 543 -23.47 2.18 22.66
CA ASP A 543 -22.96 3.56 22.63
C ASP A 543 -22.11 3.85 23.86
N LEU A 544 -20.84 4.23 23.62
CA LEU A 544 -19.85 4.52 24.65
C LEU A 544 -19.53 6.02 24.72
N GLY A 545 -19.45 6.54 25.95
CA GLY A 545 -19.23 7.95 26.17
C GLY A 545 -19.07 8.30 27.65
N PRO A 546 -19.64 9.48 28.08
CA PRO A 546 -20.19 10.55 27.24
C PRO A 546 -19.13 11.42 26.56
N GLY A 547 -17.85 11.33 26.96
CA GLY A 547 -16.73 12.09 26.44
C GLY A 547 -15.64 11.22 25.85
N ALA A 548 -14.43 11.79 25.75
CA ALA A 548 -13.22 11.13 25.27
C ALA A 548 -12.17 10.96 26.37
N GLY A 549 -11.25 10.01 26.21
CA GLY A 549 -10.20 9.73 27.20
C GLY A 549 -10.76 9.42 28.59
N ARG A 550 -10.27 10.12 29.63
CA ARG A 550 -10.77 9.90 31.02
C ARG A 550 -12.23 10.28 31.25
N HIS A 551 -12.83 11.09 30.38
CA HIS A 551 -14.25 11.46 30.43
C HIS A 551 -15.13 10.50 29.59
N GLY A 552 -14.52 9.56 28.88
CA GLY A 552 -15.18 8.46 28.16
C GLY A 552 -15.23 7.17 29.00
N GLY A 553 -15.41 6.07 28.31
CA GLY A 553 -15.30 4.72 28.86
C GLY A 553 -16.51 4.23 29.66
N ALA A 554 -17.61 4.97 29.68
CA ALA A 554 -18.86 4.51 30.28
C ALA A 554 -19.85 4.01 29.21
N LEU A 555 -20.68 3.06 29.53
CA LEU A 555 -21.80 2.63 28.71
C LEU A 555 -22.90 3.69 28.83
N VAL A 556 -23.20 4.41 27.76
CA VAL A 556 -24.22 5.44 27.71
C VAL A 556 -25.58 4.83 27.40
N ALA A 557 -25.62 4.01 26.35
CA ALA A 557 -26.84 3.34 25.93
C ALA A 557 -26.53 2.02 25.22
N HIS A 558 -27.47 1.09 25.21
CA HIS A 558 -27.41 -0.14 24.44
C HIS A 558 -28.82 -0.62 24.09
N GLY A 559 -29.00 -1.25 22.97
CA GLY A 559 -30.29 -1.70 22.49
C GLY A 559 -30.42 -1.65 20.95
N THR A 560 -31.64 -1.61 20.46
CA THR A 560 -31.91 -1.41 19.02
C THR A 560 -31.58 0.03 18.61
N PRO A 561 -31.38 0.31 17.30
CA PRO A 561 -31.16 1.67 16.83
C PRO A 561 -32.24 2.66 17.28
N GLU A 562 -33.50 2.24 17.34
CA GLU A 562 -34.64 3.04 17.76
C GLU A 562 -34.58 3.38 19.27
N GLU A 563 -34.09 2.50 20.09
CA GLU A 563 -33.86 2.74 21.52
C GLU A 563 -32.76 3.77 21.71
N ILE A 564 -31.64 3.63 21.00
CA ILE A 564 -30.54 4.61 21.03
C ILE A 564 -31.02 6.01 20.58
N MET A 565 -31.84 6.10 19.54
CA MET A 565 -32.40 7.37 19.08
C MET A 565 -33.28 8.07 20.12
N ARG A 566 -33.89 7.32 21.02
CA ARG A 566 -34.75 7.87 22.10
C ARG A 566 -33.97 8.27 23.35
N GLU A 567 -32.76 7.74 23.52
CA GLU A 567 -31.92 8.00 24.69
C GLU A 567 -31.45 9.47 24.73
N PRO A 568 -31.82 10.25 25.78
CA PRO A 568 -31.45 11.66 25.85
C PRO A 568 -29.95 11.89 25.96
N ASP A 569 -29.25 11.03 26.67
CA ASP A 569 -27.83 11.16 26.99
C ASP A 569 -26.93 10.64 25.86
N SER A 570 -27.50 9.96 24.85
CA SER A 570 -26.77 9.48 23.68
C SER A 570 -26.56 10.60 22.68
N LEU A 571 -25.31 11.02 22.52
CA LEU A 571 -24.92 11.98 21.50
C LEU A 571 -25.10 11.38 20.10
N THR A 572 -24.72 10.12 19.92
CA THR A 572 -24.97 9.36 18.69
C THR A 572 -26.46 9.33 18.35
N GLY A 573 -27.32 8.99 19.33
CA GLY A 573 -28.76 9.02 19.19
C GLY A 573 -29.33 10.39 18.83
N ALA A 574 -28.75 11.47 19.38
CA ALA A 574 -29.15 12.83 19.08
C ALA A 574 -28.87 13.21 17.60
N TYR A 575 -27.72 12.80 17.04
CA TYR A 575 -27.39 13.05 15.62
C TYR A 575 -28.26 12.19 14.68
N ILE A 576 -28.39 10.90 14.94
CA ILE A 576 -29.15 9.98 14.07
C ILE A 576 -30.66 10.32 14.08
N SER A 577 -31.22 10.73 15.24
CA SER A 577 -32.62 11.15 15.30
C SER A 577 -32.88 12.54 14.72
N GLY A 578 -31.84 13.30 14.36
CA GLY A 578 -31.95 14.67 13.86
C GLY A 578 -32.19 15.71 14.96
N ARG A 579 -32.14 15.36 16.26
CA ARG A 579 -32.23 16.31 17.38
C ARG A 579 -31.02 17.28 17.40
N THR A 580 -29.89 16.83 16.89
CA THR A 580 -28.67 17.63 16.70
C THR A 580 -28.19 17.48 15.27
N GLN A 581 -27.72 18.58 14.67
CA GLN A 581 -27.19 18.59 13.31
C GLN A 581 -25.97 19.49 13.21
N ILE A 582 -25.06 19.17 12.30
CA ILE A 582 -23.93 20.03 11.96
C ILE A 582 -24.49 21.20 11.13
N ALA A 583 -24.35 22.42 11.65
CA ALA A 583 -24.85 23.61 10.97
C ALA A 583 -24.11 23.84 9.64
N MET A 584 -24.84 24.26 8.62
CA MET A 584 -24.24 24.77 7.39
C MET A 584 -23.81 26.23 7.60
N ARG A 585 -22.74 26.60 6.91
CA ARG A 585 -22.33 28.02 6.88
C ARG A 585 -23.40 28.84 6.16
N PRO A 586 -23.80 29.99 6.72
CA PRO A 586 -24.89 30.79 6.14
C PRO A 586 -24.52 31.37 4.77
N GLU A 587 -23.26 31.73 4.57
CA GLU A 587 -22.75 32.27 3.30
C GLU A 587 -21.54 31.45 2.82
N ARG A 588 -21.52 31.13 1.52
CA ARG A 588 -20.39 30.49 0.89
C ARG A 588 -19.34 31.51 0.50
N ARG A 589 -18.06 31.12 0.60
CA ARG A 589 -16.96 31.95 0.13
C ARG A 589 -17.00 32.11 -1.38
N GLN A 590 -16.65 33.31 -1.85
CA GLN A 590 -16.36 33.50 -3.25
C GLN A 590 -14.88 33.24 -3.52
N ALA A 591 -14.58 32.60 -4.66
CA ALA A 591 -13.23 32.41 -5.11
C ALA A 591 -12.50 33.73 -5.30
N ASN A 592 -11.19 33.75 -5.07
CA ASN A 592 -10.39 34.99 -5.23
C ASN A 592 -10.12 35.38 -6.70
N GLY A 593 -10.81 34.72 -7.66
CA GLY A 593 -10.65 34.94 -9.10
C GLY A 593 -9.52 34.11 -9.75
N ALA A 594 -8.61 33.52 -8.96
CA ALA A 594 -7.58 32.65 -9.46
C ALA A 594 -8.08 31.18 -9.52
N THR A 595 -7.64 30.46 -10.53
CA THR A 595 -7.98 29.04 -10.71
C THR A 595 -6.73 28.22 -10.97
N LEU A 596 -6.69 27.01 -10.43
CA LEU A 596 -5.71 26.00 -10.74
C LEU A 596 -6.38 24.96 -11.65
N THR A 597 -5.89 24.80 -12.88
CA THR A 597 -6.56 23.96 -13.87
C THR A 597 -5.66 22.85 -14.32
N ILE A 598 -6.16 21.61 -14.28
CA ILE A 598 -5.55 20.45 -14.92
C ILE A 598 -6.16 20.32 -16.31
N LEU A 599 -5.35 20.22 -17.34
CA LEU A 599 -5.77 20.02 -18.72
C LEU A 599 -5.43 18.62 -19.19
N GLY A 600 -6.39 17.94 -19.77
CA GLY A 600 -6.19 16.65 -20.43
C GLY A 600 -5.75 15.51 -19.52
N ALA A 601 -6.31 15.39 -18.32
CA ALA A 601 -6.02 14.31 -17.38
C ALA A 601 -6.45 12.94 -17.95
N LYS A 602 -5.50 12.00 -18.10
CA LYS A 602 -5.73 10.67 -18.72
C LYS A 602 -5.22 9.49 -17.91
N GLU A 603 -4.58 9.73 -16.76
CA GLU A 603 -4.02 8.66 -15.95
C GLU A 603 -5.09 7.68 -15.49
N ASN A 604 -4.77 6.39 -15.46
CA ASN A 604 -5.65 5.30 -15.06
C ASN A 604 -6.99 5.33 -15.83
N ASN A 605 -8.11 5.53 -15.12
CA ASN A 605 -9.45 5.53 -15.71
C ASN A 605 -9.93 6.91 -16.17
N LEU A 606 -9.17 7.99 -15.98
CA LEU A 606 -9.58 9.35 -16.35
C LEU A 606 -9.70 9.51 -17.87
N LYS A 607 -10.81 10.11 -18.32
CA LYS A 607 -11.20 10.21 -19.73
C LYS A 607 -10.87 11.57 -20.36
N ASN A 608 -9.59 11.99 -20.31
CA ASN A 608 -9.10 13.26 -20.88
C ASN A 608 -9.84 14.48 -20.30
N LEU A 609 -9.81 14.59 -18.97
CA LEU A 609 -10.55 15.62 -18.25
C LEU A 609 -9.83 16.94 -18.19
N ASP A 610 -10.59 18.04 -18.34
CA ASP A 610 -10.19 19.38 -17.97
C ASP A 610 -10.93 19.75 -16.68
N VAL A 611 -10.19 20.03 -15.61
CA VAL A 611 -10.76 20.29 -14.27
C VAL A 611 -10.17 21.55 -13.68
N ALA A 612 -11.02 22.52 -13.34
CA ALA A 612 -10.63 23.77 -12.72
C ALA A 612 -10.96 23.77 -11.22
N PHE A 613 -9.97 24.07 -10.40
CA PHE A 613 -10.09 24.23 -8.95
C PHE A 613 -10.03 25.72 -8.62
N PRO A 614 -11.12 26.35 -8.14
CA PRO A 614 -11.10 27.71 -7.68
C PRO A 614 -10.20 27.85 -6.44
N LEU A 615 -9.37 28.89 -6.37
CA LEU A 615 -8.45 29.13 -5.26
C LEU A 615 -9.06 30.06 -4.21
N GLY A 616 -8.56 29.97 -2.96
CA GLY A 616 -9.06 30.72 -1.81
C GLY A 616 -10.37 30.18 -1.21
N VAL A 617 -10.79 28.99 -1.60
CA VAL A 617 -12.02 28.32 -1.16
C VAL A 617 -11.78 26.88 -0.75
N MET A 618 -12.77 26.26 -0.12
CA MET A 618 -12.78 24.85 0.22
C MET A 618 -13.49 24.07 -0.90
N THR A 619 -12.72 23.33 -1.70
CA THR A 619 -13.20 22.47 -2.78
C THR A 619 -13.23 21.01 -2.31
N VAL A 620 -14.36 20.32 -2.52
CA VAL A 620 -14.48 18.88 -2.26
C VAL A 620 -14.53 18.10 -3.58
N VAL A 621 -13.65 17.12 -3.72
CA VAL A 621 -13.65 16.15 -4.82
C VAL A 621 -14.35 14.90 -4.33
N THR A 622 -15.48 14.59 -4.92
CA THR A 622 -16.36 13.47 -4.54
C THR A 622 -16.68 12.54 -5.71
N GLY A 623 -17.44 11.50 -5.47
CA GLY A 623 -17.87 10.52 -6.47
C GLY A 623 -17.69 9.08 -5.97
N VAL A 624 -18.24 8.12 -6.68
CA VAL A 624 -18.23 6.69 -6.31
C VAL A 624 -16.79 6.16 -6.13
N SER A 625 -16.65 5.06 -5.40
CA SER A 625 -15.35 4.41 -5.22
C SER A 625 -14.77 3.99 -6.57
N GLY A 626 -13.47 4.26 -6.79
CA GLY A 626 -12.82 4.00 -8.08
C GLY A 626 -13.15 4.96 -9.22
N SER A 627 -13.85 6.08 -8.99
CA SER A 627 -14.16 7.09 -10.03
C SER A 627 -12.97 7.93 -10.50
N GLY A 628 -11.79 7.81 -9.87
CA GLY A 628 -10.57 8.51 -10.26
C GLY A 628 -10.20 9.72 -9.39
N LYS A 629 -10.83 9.93 -8.24
CA LYS A 629 -10.57 11.05 -7.31
C LYS A 629 -9.09 11.14 -6.90
N SER A 630 -8.56 10.05 -6.34
CA SER A 630 -7.16 10.01 -5.89
C SER A 630 -6.18 10.11 -7.06
N THR A 631 -6.53 9.57 -8.22
CA THR A 631 -5.75 9.75 -9.46
C THR A 631 -5.67 11.22 -9.85
N LEU A 632 -6.81 11.93 -9.84
CA LEU A 632 -6.84 13.36 -10.19
C LEU A 632 -6.05 14.23 -9.21
N VAL A 633 -6.28 14.04 -7.89
CA VAL A 633 -5.72 14.90 -6.84
C VAL A 633 -4.31 14.47 -6.44
N ASN A 634 -4.08 13.18 -6.17
CA ASN A 634 -2.80 12.70 -5.65
C ASN A 634 -1.80 12.38 -6.76
N ASP A 635 -2.22 11.62 -7.80
CA ASP A 635 -1.28 11.13 -8.82
C ASP A 635 -0.97 12.20 -9.87
N ILE A 636 -1.93 13.05 -10.23
CA ILE A 636 -1.71 14.14 -11.19
C ILE A 636 -1.38 15.44 -10.48
N LEU A 637 -2.34 16.05 -9.77
CA LEU A 637 -2.21 17.40 -9.23
C LEU A 637 -1.04 17.52 -8.26
N TYR A 638 -1.03 16.70 -7.20
CA TYR A 638 0.02 16.76 -6.19
C TYR A 638 1.40 16.49 -6.77
N ARG A 639 1.57 15.38 -7.55
CA ARG A 639 2.89 15.03 -8.09
C ARG A 639 3.39 16.06 -9.11
N ALA A 640 2.52 16.64 -9.92
CA ALA A 640 2.91 17.69 -10.87
C ALA A 640 3.35 18.97 -10.14
N LEU A 641 2.58 19.41 -9.13
CA LEU A 641 2.96 20.56 -8.30
C LEU A 641 4.24 20.29 -7.49
N ALA A 642 4.38 19.10 -6.91
CA ALA A 642 5.59 18.70 -6.19
C ALA A 642 6.82 18.66 -7.11
N ARG A 643 6.64 18.24 -8.38
CA ARG A 643 7.70 18.30 -9.38
C ARG A 643 8.08 19.73 -9.74
N GLN A 644 7.11 20.62 -9.88
CA GLN A 644 7.34 22.02 -10.23
C GLN A 644 7.94 22.81 -9.06
N LEU A 645 7.42 22.63 -7.83
CA LEU A 645 7.84 23.38 -6.66
C LEU A 645 9.07 22.80 -5.97
N TYR A 646 9.18 21.46 -5.94
CA TYR A 646 10.17 20.73 -5.12
C TYR A 646 11.01 19.73 -5.91
N ARG A 647 10.95 19.73 -7.25
CA ARG A 647 11.72 18.83 -8.15
C ARG A 647 11.59 17.35 -7.79
N SER A 648 10.40 16.95 -7.34
CA SER A 648 10.12 15.54 -7.04
C SER A 648 10.47 14.63 -8.22
N ARG A 649 11.05 13.46 -7.95
CA ARG A 649 11.30 12.40 -8.93
C ARG A 649 10.06 11.57 -9.25
N GLU A 650 9.00 11.69 -8.46
CA GLU A 650 7.75 11.00 -8.75
C GLU A 650 7.16 11.53 -10.06
N LYS A 651 6.93 10.61 -10.99
CA LYS A 651 6.28 10.95 -12.26
C LYS A 651 4.83 11.31 -11.99
N ALA A 652 4.42 12.49 -12.42
CA ALA A 652 3.01 12.86 -12.43
C ALA A 652 2.25 11.96 -13.42
N GLY A 653 1.01 11.63 -13.09
CA GLY A 653 0.13 10.89 -13.97
C GLY A 653 -0.08 11.60 -15.32
N GLU A 654 -0.53 10.87 -16.34
CA GLU A 654 -0.66 11.39 -17.70
C GLU A 654 -1.66 12.55 -17.77
N HIS A 655 -1.17 13.72 -18.17
CA HIS A 655 -1.94 14.95 -18.39
C HIS A 655 -1.22 15.84 -19.41
N LYS A 656 -1.93 16.80 -19.97
CA LYS A 656 -1.34 17.75 -20.95
C LYS A 656 -0.56 18.85 -20.28
N ALA A 657 -1.17 19.56 -19.34
CA ALA A 657 -0.58 20.71 -18.63
C ALA A 657 -1.33 21.02 -17.34
N ILE A 658 -0.66 21.77 -16.44
CA ILE A 658 -1.28 22.43 -15.29
C ILE A 658 -1.06 23.94 -15.45
N SER A 659 -2.12 24.72 -15.35
CA SER A 659 -2.09 26.19 -15.36
C SER A 659 -2.54 26.74 -14.01
N GLY A 660 -2.06 27.94 -13.64
CA GLY A 660 -2.39 28.60 -12.39
C GLY A 660 -1.52 28.20 -11.20
N ALA A 661 -0.48 27.38 -11.42
CA ALA A 661 0.45 26.94 -10.37
C ALA A 661 1.28 28.12 -9.78
N GLU A 662 1.45 29.20 -10.52
CA GLU A 662 2.11 30.44 -10.08
C GLU A 662 1.38 31.16 -8.94
N ASN A 663 0.10 30.87 -8.73
CA ASN A 663 -0.70 31.42 -7.64
C ASN A 663 -0.47 30.69 -6.30
N ILE A 664 0.31 29.61 -6.30
CA ILE A 664 0.56 28.73 -5.15
C ILE A 664 2.04 28.81 -4.80
N ASP A 665 2.34 29.13 -3.55
CA ASP A 665 3.71 29.14 -3.03
C ASP A 665 4.11 27.77 -2.40
N LYS A 666 3.13 27.04 -1.91
CA LYS A 666 3.37 25.76 -1.21
C LYS A 666 2.20 24.79 -1.39
N VAL A 667 2.50 23.53 -1.62
CA VAL A 667 1.52 22.44 -1.57
C VAL A 667 1.81 21.51 -0.38
N ILE A 668 0.78 21.24 0.42
CA ILE A 668 0.87 20.38 1.61
C ILE A 668 -0.14 19.27 1.48
N ARG A 669 0.34 18.04 1.45
CA ARG A 669 -0.49 16.85 1.47
C ARG A 669 -0.64 16.35 2.90
N ILE A 670 -1.88 16.18 3.34
CA ILE A 670 -2.25 15.66 4.66
C ILE A 670 -2.99 14.33 4.46
N ASP A 671 -2.28 13.25 4.59
CA ASP A 671 -2.77 11.88 4.44
C ASP A 671 -2.81 11.13 5.78
N GLN A 672 -3.35 9.93 5.78
CA GLN A 672 -3.49 9.07 6.96
C GLN A 672 -2.20 8.31 7.32
N SER A 673 -1.07 8.56 6.63
CA SER A 673 0.19 7.91 6.96
C SER A 673 0.65 8.26 8.38
N PRO A 674 1.30 7.33 9.11
CA PRO A 674 1.78 7.59 10.47
C PRO A 674 2.70 8.81 10.54
N ILE A 675 2.68 9.53 11.66
CA ILE A 675 3.59 10.67 11.93
C ILE A 675 5.04 10.23 12.22
N GLY A 676 5.28 8.94 12.28
CA GLY A 676 6.60 8.31 12.44
C GLY A 676 6.44 6.80 12.57
N ARG A 677 7.53 6.07 12.34
CA ARG A 677 7.53 4.60 12.33
C ARG A 677 8.14 3.97 13.59
N THR A 678 8.68 4.78 14.48
CA THR A 678 9.34 4.29 15.70
C THR A 678 8.55 4.72 16.94
N PRO A 679 8.66 3.98 18.06
CA PRO A 679 8.05 4.37 19.33
C PRO A 679 8.55 5.72 19.87
N ARG A 680 9.67 6.26 19.36
CA ARG A 680 10.23 7.58 19.71
C ARG A 680 9.47 8.74 19.08
N SER A 681 8.80 8.50 17.94
CA SER A 681 7.96 9.51 17.31
C SER A 681 6.65 9.63 18.09
N ASN A 682 6.24 10.85 18.41
CA ASN A 682 5.03 11.15 19.18
C ASN A 682 4.46 12.53 18.81
N PRO A 683 3.24 12.88 19.22
CA PRO A 683 2.62 14.18 18.95
C PRO A 683 3.48 15.38 19.36
N ALA A 684 4.15 15.33 20.52
CA ALA A 684 4.99 16.44 21.00
C ALA A 684 6.22 16.68 20.10
N THR A 685 6.87 15.61 19.61
CA THR A 685 8.03 15.73 18.71
C THR A 685 7.60 16.20 17.32
N TYR A 686 6.50 15.65 16.79
CA TYR A 686 6.05 15.95 15.44
C TYR A 686 5.55 17.39 15.28
N THR A 687 4.80 17.91 16.27
CA THR A 687 4.32 19.30 16.27
C THR A 687 5.38 20.31 16.66
N GLY A 688 6.56 19.85 17.06
CA GLY A 688 7.64 20.71 17.54
C GLY A 688 7.37 21.34 18.92
N LEU A 689 6.48 20.75 19.71
CA LEU A 689 6.24 21.11 21.11
C LEU A 689 7.40 20.72 22.02
N PHE A 690 8.06 19.63 21.70
CA PHE A 690 9.05 19.03 22.60
C PHE A 690 10.31 19.87 22.80
N ALA A 691 10.74 20.63 21.77
CA ALA A 691 11.91 21.50 21.88
C ALA A 691 11.73 22.64 22.92
N PRO A 692 10.67 23.45 22.88
CA PRO A 692 10.41 24.46 23.93
C PRO A 692 10.18 23.85 25.31
N ILE A 693 9.60 22.66 25.41
CA ILE A 693 9.45 21.96 26.71
C ILE A 693 10.81 21.59 27.29
N ARG A 694 11.70 21.02 26.49
CA ARG A 694 13.08 20.71 26.95
C ARG A 694 13.86 21.96 27.37
N ASP A 695 13.68 23.06 26.64
CA ASP A 695 14.26 24.35 26.98
C ASP A 695 13.74 24.87 28.33
N LEU A 696 12.43 24.75 28.59
CA LEU A 696 11.82 25.10 29.87
C LEU A 696 12.51 24.32 31.02
N TYR A 697 12.56 22.98 30.90
CA TYR A 697 13.17 22.13 31.94
C TYR A 697 14.65 22.45 32.17
N SER A 698 15.40 22.78 31.14
CA SER A 698 16.83 23.14 31.27
C SER A 698 17.06 24.46 32.01
N ARG A 699 16.05 25.34 32.05
CA ARG A 699 16.11 26.66 32.70
C ARG A 699 15.68 26.62 34.16
N LEU A 700 15.13 25.54 34.65
CA LEU A 700 14.71 25.37 36.04
C LEU A 700 15.91 25.48 36.98
N PRO A 701 15.73 26.00 38.24
CA PRO A 701 16.82 26.15 39.22
C PRO A 701 17.65 24.87 39.39
N GLU A 702 16.99 23.73 39.66
CA GLU A 702 17.63 22.42 39.83
C GLU A 702 18.46 21.99 38.61
N SER A 703 18.00 22.28 37.41
CA SER A 703 18.74 21.98 36.19
C SER A 703 19.94 22.83 36.02
N ARG A 704 19.89 24.12 36.39
CA ARG A 704 21.02 25.06 36.35
C ARG A 704 22.09 24.65 37.35
N GLU A 705 21.71 24.30 38.58
CA GLU A 705 22.61 23.82 39.62
C GLU A 705 23.41 22.58 39.18
N ARG A 706 22.72 21.64 38.50
CA ARG A 706 23.31 20.40 37.99
C ARG A 706 24.00 20.54 36.62
N GLY A 707 23.96 21.74 36.00
CA GLY A 707 24.52 21.99 34.66
C GLY A 707 23.77 21.25 33.52
N TYR A 708 22.49 20.94 33.70
CA TYR A 708 21.70 20.23 32.73
C TYR A 708 21.34 21.12 31.54
N LYS A 709 21.69 20.68 30.32
CA LYS A 709 21.36 21.32 29.05
C LYS A 709 20.09 20.71 28.45
N PRO A 710 19.46 21.36 27.45
CA PRO A 710 18.24 20.81 26.79
C PRO A 710 18.40 19.38 26.26
N GLY A 711 19.64 18.96 25.91
CA GLY A 711 19.94 17.58 25.47
C GLY A 711 19.69 16.54 26.55
N ARG A 712 19.82 16.89 27.86
CA ARG A 712 19.55 15.99 28.99
C ARG A 712 18.08 15.53 29.01
N PHE A 713 17.18 16.40 28.60
CA PHE A 713 15.73 16.18 28.55
C PHE A 713 15.27 15.58 27.22
N SER A 714 16.19 15.08 26.40
CA SER A 714 15.88 14.37 25.14
C SER A 714 15.97 12.87 25.35
N PHE A 715 14.92 12.13 25.05
CA PHE A 715 14.96 10.66 25.05
C PHE A 715 15.71 10.08 23.83
N ASN A 716 16.12 10.90 22.86
CA ASN A 716 16.91 10.49 21.68
C ASN A 716 18.44 10.58 21.92
N VAL A 717 18.88 11.28 22.97
CA VAL A 717 20.30 11.55 23.26
C VAL A 717 20.70 10.84 24.54
N SER A 718 21.88 10.25 24.57
CA SER A 718 22.45 9.63 25.78
C SER A 718 22.66 10.64 26.90
N GLY A 719 22.67 10.16 28.12
CA GLY A 719 22.92 10.96 29.33
C GLY A 719 21.67 11.22 30.18
N GLY A 720 20.50 11.49 29.60
CA GLY A 720 19.24 11.69 30.34
C GLY A 720 18.20 10.62 30.14
N ARG A 721 18.32 9.85 29.05
CA ARG A 721 17.39 8.78 28.73
C ARG A 721 17.67 7.51 29.55
N CYS A 722 16.70 6.63 29.60
CA CYS A 722 16.91 5.26 30.07
C CYS A 722 17.75 4.51 29.03
N GLU A 723 18.95 4.05 29.41
CA GLU A 723 19.83 3.35 28.47
C GLU A 723 19.38 1.91 28.20
N ALA A 724 18.57 1.30 29.06
CA ALA A 724 18.05 -0.06 28.84
C ALA A 724 17.09 -0.16 27.66
N CYS A 725 16.20 0.84 27.49
CA CYS A 725 15.32 0.95 26.32
C CYS A 725 15.75 2.05 25.34
N GLN A 726 16.90 2.66 25.56
CA GLN A 726 17.45 3.75 24.76
C GLN A 726 16.45 4.89 24.50
N GLY A 727 15.56 5.16 25.46
CA GLY A 727 14.54 6.20 25.39
C GLY A 727 13.25 5.81 24.66
N GLU A 728 13.07 4.56 24.27
CA GLU A 728 11.82 4.10 23.62
C GLU A 728 10.70 3.88 24.61
N GLY A 729 11.01 3.62 25.89
CA GLY A 729 10.04 3.27 26.92
C GLY A 729 9.58 1.82 26.85
N GLN A 730 9.83 1.16 25.73
CA GLN A 730 9.44 -0.22 25.44
C GLN A 730 10.62 -1.00 24.90
N ARG A 731 10.58 -2.32 24.98
CA ARG A 731 11.49 -3.24 24.32
C ARG A 731 10.75 -4.01 23.24
N ARG A 732 11.33 -4.08 22.06
CA ARG A 732 10.82 -4.89 20.96
C ARG A 732 11.31 -6.32 21.16
N ILE A 733 10.39 -7.27 21.14
CA ILE A 733 10.67 -8.70 21.09
C ILE A 733 10.36 -9.16 19.67
N GLU A 734 11.41 -9.52 18.93
CA GLU A 734 11.29 -9.98 17.55
C GLU A 734 10.77 -11.42 17.53
N MET A 735 9.66 -11.61 16.81
CA MET A 735 9.01 -12.92 16.65
C MET A 735 9.15 -13.36 15.19
N ASN A 736 10.00 -14.35 14.89
CA ASN A 736 10.38 -14.77 13.54
C ASN A 736 9.21 -15.05 12.56
N PHE A 737 8.01 -15.39 13.05
CA PHE A 737 6.84 -15.74 12.22
C PHE A 737 5.55 -15.01 12.64
N LEU A 738 5.60 -14.19 13.68
CA LEU A 738 4.48 -13.42 14.21
C LEU A 738 4.85 -11.93 14.22
N PRO A 739 3.87 -11.01 14.31
CA PRO A 739 4.16 -9.59 14.52
C PRO A 739 4.99 -9.37 15.78
N ASP A 740 5.93 -8.43 15.74
CA ASP A 740 6.75 -8.09 16.88
C ASP A 740 5.90 -7.61 18.05
N VAL A 741 6.28 -8.02 19.26
CA VAL A 741 5.62 -7.62 20.50
C VAL A 741 6.45 -6.52 21.18
N TYR A 742 5.79 -5.47 21.62
CA TYR A 742 6.38 -4.38 22.35
C TYR A 742 6.00 -4.49 23.84
N VAL A 743 6.99 -4.68 24.70
CA VAL A 743 6.79 -4.81 26.16
C VAL A 743 7.35 -3.58 26.85
N LEU A 744 6.68 -3.08 27.88
CA LEU A 744 7.16 -1.95 28.68
C LEU A 744 8.56 -2.24 29.24
N CYS A 745 9.42 -1.23 29.23
CA CYS A 745 10.75 -1.35 29.81
C CYS A 745 10.68 -1.48 31.34
N GLU A 746 11.09 -2.60 31.88
CA GLU A 746 11.06 -2.88 33.34
C GLU A 746 11.86 -1.87 34.18
N ILE A 747 12.95 -1.31 33.62
CA ILE A 747 13.82 -0.38 34.35
C ILE A 747 13.20 1.01 34.50
N CYS A 748 12.59 1.54 33.44
CA CYS A 748 11.99 2.88 33.50
C CYS A 748 10.46 2.86 33.60
N GLY A 749 9.81 1.69 33.54
CA GLY A 749 8.35 1.55 33.60
C GLY A 749 7.65 2.35 32.50
N GLY A 750 8.22 2.42 31.30
CA GLY A 750 7.68 3.22 30.21
C GLY A 750 8.11 4.71 30.20
N ARG A 751 8.70 5.23 31.26
CA ARG A 751 8.98 6.66 31.47
C ARG A 751 10.09 7.25 30.59
N ARG A 752 10.87 6.43 29.86
CA ARG A 752 11.87 6.82 28.86
C ARG A 752 13.14 7.47 29.40
N TYR A 753 13.17 7.95 30.65
CA TYR A 753 14.29 8.68 31.26
C TYR A 753 14.86 7.95 32.46
N ASN A 754 16.07 8.36 32.87
CA ASN A 754 16.66 7.91 34.11
C ASN A 754 16.12 8.73 35.33
N SER A 755 16.28 8.20 36.52
CA SER A 755 15.75 8.79 37.77
C SER A 755 16.24 10.21 38.03
N GLU A 756 17.48 10.53 37.69
CA GLU A 756 18.06 11.87 37.89
C GLU A 756 17.39 12.95 37.04
N THR A 757 17.05 12.60 35.77
CA THR A 757 16.30 13.51 34.88
C THR A 757 14.86 13.69 35.34
N LEU A 758 14.24 12.61 35.85
CA LEU A 758 12.87 12.62 36.39
C LEU A 758 12.74 13.39 37.70
N ALA A 759 13.85 13.60 38.44
CA ALA A 759 13.87 14.41 39.66
C ALA A 759 13.54 15.88 39.40
N VAL A 760 13.90 16.42 38.24
CA VAL A 760 13.60 17.80 37.84
C VAL A 760 12.12 17.95 37.52
N LYS A 761 11.44 18.88 38.21
CA LYS A 761 9.99 19.07 38.09
C LYS A 761 9.62 20.52 37.82
N TYR A 762 8.64 20.68 36.92
CA TYR A 762 7.95 21.95 36.67
C TYR A 762 6.52 21.85 37.17
N ASN A 763 6.10 22.75 38.08
CA ASN A 763 4.79 22.70 38.73
C ASN A 763 4.45 21.31 39.31
N GLY A 764 5.47 20.60 39.86
CA GLY A 764 5.28 19.25 40.40
C GLY A 764 5.37 18.09 39.40
N TYR A 765 5.44 18.36 38.10
CA TYR A 765 5.48 17.35 37.04
C TYR A 765 6.88 17.20 36.45
N SER A 766 7.37 15.96 36.34
CA SER A 766 8.58 15.63 35.57
C SER A 766 8.31 15.71 34.07
N ILE A 767 9.34 15.69 33.25
CA ILE A 767 9.16 15.68 31.78
C ILE A 767 8.44 14.43 31.27
N ALA A 768 8.57 13.29 31.96
CA ALA A 768 7.83 12.07 31.63
C ALA A 768 6.34 12.21 31.98
N ASP A 769 6.02 12.80 33.14
CA ASP A 769 4.64 13.02 33.54
C ASP A 769 3.92 13.93 32.52
N LEU A 770 4.58 14.95 31.97
CA LEU A 770 4.03 15.76 30.88
C LEU A 770 3.83 14.99 29.59
N LEU A 771 4.73 14.08 29.24
CA LEU A 771 4.57 13.24 28.04
C LEU A 771 3.43 12.22 28.19
N GLU A 772 3.19 11.71 29.40
CA GLU A 772 2.10 10.80 29.71
C GLU A 772 0.75 11.52 29.89
N MET A 773 0.77 12.85 29.93
CA MET A 773 -0.44 13.66 30.14
C MET A 773 -1.23 13.86 28.86
N PRO A 774 -2.57 13.79 28.89
CA PRO A 774 -3.42 14.22 27.78
C PRO A 774 -3.18 15.69 27.42
N VAL A 775 -3.34 16.01 26.13
CA VAL A 775 -3.13 17.38 25.62
C VAL A 775 -4.02 18.40 26.34
N SER A 776 -5.28 18.04 26.62
CA SER A 776 -6.25 18.89 27.36
C SER A 776 -5.76 19.29 28.76
N ASP A 777 -5.04 18.39 29.43
CA ASP A 777 -4.56 18.59 30.79
C ASP A 777 -3.21 19.30 30.83
N ALA A 778 -2.39 19.09 29.80
CA ALA A 778 -1.12 19.78 29.64
C ALA A 778 -1.31 21.26 29.28
N LEU A 779 -2.43 21.62 28.64
CA LEU A 779 -2.73 22.99 28.20
C LEU A 779 -2.75 24.01 29.35
N PRO A 780 -3.51 23.81 30.46
CA PRO A 780 -3.53 24.76 31.56
C PRO A 780 -2.18 24.83 32.31
N ILE A 781 -1.40 23.74 32.37
CA ILE A 781 -0.08 23.70 33.03
C ILE A 781 0.96 24.52 32.26
N LEU A 782 0.87 24.51 30.93
CA LEU A 782 1.83 25.15 30.03
C LEU A 782 1.30 26.40 29.35
N GLU A 783 0.15 26.95 29.81
CA GLU A 783 -0.53 28.10 29.18
C GLU A 783 0.33 29.39 29.17
N ASN A 784 1.22 29.54 30.15
CA ASN A 784 2.09 30.70 30.28
C ASN A 784 3.34 30.63 29.38
N ILE A 785 3.50 29.56 28.59
CA ILE A 785 4.63 29.37 27.67
C ILE A 785 4.21 29.77 26.25
N PRO A 786 4.60 30.97 25.74
CA PRO A 786 4.09 31.50 24.46
C PRO A 786 4.36 30.60 23.24
N GLN A 787 5.43 29.79 23.27
CA GLN A 787 5.79 28.88 22.18
C GLN A 787 5.05 27.53 22.24
N VAL A 788 4.42 27.22 23.36
CA VAL A 788 3.78 25.90 23.62
C VAL A 788 2.26 26.03 23.53
N LYS A 789 1.66 27.05 24.17
CA LYS A 789 0.20 27.25 24.26
C LYS A 789 -0.51 27.19 22.88
N PRO A 790 -0.09 27.93 21.83
CA PRO A 790 -0.79 27.89 20.56
C PRO A 790 -0.80 26.50 19.89
N LYS A 791 0.26 25.76 20.06
CA LYS A 791 0.39 24.40 19.50
C LYS A 791 -0.47 23.39 20.26
N LEU A 792 -0.54 23.48 21.59
CA LEU A 792 -1.47 22.67 22.39
C LEU A 792 -2.92 23.01 22.06
N GLN A 793 -3.23 24.30 21.94
CA GLN A 793 -4.58 24.74 21.57
C GLN A 793 -5.01 24.20 20.22
N THR A 794 -4.13 24.22 19.18
CA THR A 794 -4.46 23.64 17.88
C THR A 794 -4.72 22.14 17.95
N LEU A 795 -4.03 21.39 18.80
CA LEU A 795 -4.32 19.96 19.04
C LEU A 795 -5.71 19.75 19.67
N VAL A 796 -6.10 20.61 20.61
CA VAL A 796 -7.46 20.59 21.22
C VAL A 796 -8.51 20.95 20.16
N ASP A 797 -8.27 22.00 19.37
CA ASP A 797 -9.19 22.49 18.34
C ASP A 797 -9.52 21.42 17.28
N VAL A 798 -8.53 20.56 16.92
CA VAL A 798 -8.75 19.44 15.99
C VAL A 798 -9.37 18.21 16.67
N GLY A 799 -9.82 18.31 17.93
CA GLY A 799 -10.46 17.23 18.67
C GLY A 799 -9.50 16.16 19.22
N LEU A 800 -8.21 16.51 19.40
CA LEU A 800 -7.17 15.60 19.92
C LEU A 800 -6.79 15.91 21.39
N GLY A 801 -7.68 16.50 22.17
CA GLY A 801 -7.43 16.80 23.58
C GLY A 801 -7.15 15.57 24.44
N TYR A 802 -7.67 14.42 24.07
CA TYR A 802 -7.57 13.17 24.79
C TYR A 802 -6.27 12.40 24.58
N ILE A 803 -5.53 12.64 23.48
CA ILE A 803 -4.28 11.92 23.20
C ILE A 803 -3.17 12.38 24.15
N HIS A 804 -2.24 11.47 24.48
CA HIS A 804 -1.09 11.80 25.30
C HIS A 804 -0.01 12.46 24.46
N LEU A 805 0.68 13.46 25.02
CA LEU A 805 1.76 14.18 24.32
C LEU A 805 2.88 13.25 23.84
N GLY A 806 3.22 12.24 24.65
CA GLY A 806 4.24 11.24 24.36
C GLY A 806 3.70 9.95 23.75
N GLN A 807 2.42 9.89 23.34
CA GLN A 807 1.84 8.69 22.72
C GLN A 807 2.62 8.27 21.51
N SER A 808 2.99 7.00 21.43
CA SER A 808 3.79 6.47 20.31
C SER A 808 3.04 6.61 18.97
N ALA A 809 3.75 7.04 17.92
CA ALA A 809 3.19 7.18 16.58
C ALA A 809 2.58 5.88 16.04
N VAL A 810 3.10 4.72 16.46
CA VAL A 810 2.62 3.40 16.00
C VAL A 810 1.29 2.99 16.63
N THR A 811 0.89 3.63 17.75
CA THR A 811 -0.39 3.36 18.41
C THR A 811 -1.52 4.28 17.94
N LEU A 812 -1.20 5.36 17.21
CA LEU A 812 -2.18 6.30 16.70
C LEU A 812 -2.99 5.70 15.54
N SER A 813 -4.28 6.03 15.47
CA SER A 813 -5.11 5.75 14.31
C SER A 813 -4.70 6.61 13.10
N GLY A 814 -5.09 6.22 11.89
CA GLY A 814 -4.83 7.02 10.68
C GLY A 814 -5.42 8.42 10.77
N GLY A 815 -6.66 8.53 11.28
CA GLY A 815 -7.33 9.80 11.48
C GLY A 815 -6.68 10.69 12.55
N GLU A 816 -6.18 10.11 13.66
CA GLU A 816 -5.40 10.85 14.67
C GLU A 816 -4.10 11.38 14.10
N ALA A 817 -3.35 10.55 13.35
CA ALA A 817 -2.11 10.96 12.68
C ALA A 817 -2.36 12.12 11.71
N GLN A 818 -3.44 12.07 10.93
CA GLN A 818 -3.83 13.11 9.98
C GLN A 818 -4.18 14.42 10.70
N ARG A 819 -4.96 14.37 11.80
CA ARG A 819 -5.30 15.55 12.59
C ARG A 819 -4.08 16.16 13.28
N ILE A 820 -3.10 15.36 13.73
CA ILE A 820 -1.82 15.88 14.25
C ILE A 820 -1.04 16.63 13.16
N LYS A 821 -1.03 16.10 11.92
CA LYS A 821 -0.41 16.79 10.77
C LYS A 821 -1.11 18.13 10.52
N LEU A 822 -2.45 18.14 10.55
CA LEU A 822 -3.25 19.35 10.39
C LEU A 822 -2.95 20.39 11.49
N ALA A 823 -2.92 19.96 12.76
CA ALA A 823 -2.59 20.82 13.89
C ALA A 823 -1.20 21.46 13.77
N ARG A 824 -0.21 20.69 13.30
CA ARG A 824 1.14 21.22 13.02
C ARG A 824 1.11 22.31 11.96
N GLU A 825 0.38 22.14 10.88
CA GLU A 825 0.31 23.14 9.81
C GLU A 825 -0.44 24.40 10.26
N LEU A 826 -1.51 24.27 11.03
CA LEU A 826 -2.23 25.37 11.66
C LEU A 826 -1.34 26.23 12.57
N SER A 827 -0.41 25.59 13.27
CA SER A 827 0.49 26.30 14.20
C SER A 827 1.61 27.11 13.51
N LYS A 828 1.74 26.99 12.17
CA LYS A 828 2.74 27.74 11.39
C LYS A 828 2.19 29.07 10.91
N ARG A 829 3.08 30.00 10.58
CA ARG A 829 2.70 31.27 9.93
C ARG A 829 2.13 30.97 8.55
N GLN A 830 0.95 31.50 8.28
CA GLN A 830 0.23 31.31 7.02
C GLN A 830 0.62 32.39 6.01
N THR A 831 0.73 32.01 4.74
CA THR A 831 1.03 32.93 3.63
C THR A 831 -0.22 33.37 2.88
N GLY A 832 -1.35 32.66 3.05
CA GLY A 832 -2.59 32.85 2.29
C GLY A 832 -2.54 32.34 0.84
N LYS A 833 -1.43 31.67 0.44
CA LYS A 833 -1.25 31.08 -0.90
C LYS A 833 -0.90 29.57 -0.84
N THR A 834 -1.11 28.98 0.33
CA THR A 834 -0.83 27.54 0.51
C THR A 834 -2.01 26.70 0.01
N LEU A 835 -1.72 25.67 -0.78
CA LEU A 835 -2.68 24.66 -1.18
C LEU A 835 -2.59 23.45 -0.24
N TYR A 836 -3.67 23.17 0.47
CA TYR A 836 -3.81 21.97 1.30
C TYR A 836 -4.58 20.89 0.54
N LEU A 837 -4.01 19.70 0.47
CA LEU A 837 -4.65 18.51 -0.10
C LEU A 837 -4.93 17.52 1.02
N LEU A 838 -6.19 17.21 1.29
CA LEU A 838 -6.62 16.29 2.32
C LEU A 838 -7.29 15.06 1.68
N ASP A 839 -6.97 13.89 2.19
CA ASP A 839 -7.53 12.63 1.70
C ASP A 839 -8.35 11.99 2.83
N GLU A 840 -9.67 11.98 2.67
CA GLU A 840 -10.67 11.42 3.59
C GLU A 840 -10.44 11.82 5.08
N PRO A 841 -10.42 13.12 5.41
CA PRO A 841 -10.08 13.57 6.76
C PRO A 841 -11.14 13.26 7.83
N THR A 842 -12.33 12.81 7.47
CA THR A 842 -13.38 12.41 8.41
C THR A 842 -13.31 10.96 8.84
N THR A 843 -12.34 10.21 8.34
CA THR A 843 -12.13 8.81 8.69
C THR A 843 -12.02 8.62 10.21
N GLY A 844 -12.85 7.72 10.76
CA GLY A 844 -12.85 7.40 12.20
C GLY A 844 -13.41 8.49 13.08
N LEU A 845 -14.12 9.46 12.54
CA LEU A 845 -14.70 10.55 13.31
C LEU A 845 -16.20 10.36 13.58
N HIS A 846 -16.56 10.53 14.83
CA HIS A 846 -17.95 10.73 15.22
C HIS A 846 -18.46 12.09 14.69
N PHE A 847 -19.77 12.23 14.50
CA PHE A 847 -20.41 13.47 14.00
C PHE A 847 -19.94 14.75 14.70
N ASP A 848 -19.77 14.74 16.02
CA ASP A 848 -19.30 15.89 16.79
C ASP A 848 -17.82 16.23 16.48
N ASP A 849 -16.98 15.23 16.21
CA ASP A 849 -15.59 15.45 15.82
C ASP A 849 -15.49 15.96 14.37
N VAL A 850 -16.41 15.55 13.49
CA VAL A 850 -16.53 16.11 12.12
C VAL A 850 -16.86 17.61 12.19
N LYS A 851 -17.74 18.04 13.11
CA LYS A 851 -18.04 19.46 13.35
C LYS A 851 -16.78 20.25 13.71
N LYS A 852 -15.97 19.76 14.66
CA LYS A 852 -14.72 20.42 15.09
C LYS A 852 -13.71 20.50 13.93
N LEU A 853 -13.62 19.44 13.13
CA LEU A 853 -12.75 19.41 11.95
C LEU A 853 -13.19 20.47 10.93
N LEU A 854 -14.48 20.59 10.65
CA LEU A 854 -15.03 21.60 9.75
C LEU A 854 -14.70 23.02 10.19
N ASP A 855 -14.84 23.32 11.49
CA ASP A 855 -14.49 24.63 12.05
C ASP A 855 -13.01 24.97 11.80
N VAL A 856 -12.12 23.99 11.91
CA VAL A 856 -10.69 24.12 11.64
C VAL A 856 -10.41 24.37 10.15
N LEU A 857 -11.05 23.59 9.27
CA LEU A 857 -10.88 23.73 7.81
C LEU A 857 -11.39 25.11 7.34
N HIS A 858 -12.50 25.57 7.88
CA HIS A 858 -13.03 26.88 7.60
C HIS A 858 -12.06 27.98 8.05
N ARG A 859 -11.48 27.88 9.25
CA ARG A 859 -10.44 28.84 9.72
C ARG A 859 -9.23 28.91 8.79
N LEU A 860 -8.75 27.76 8.30
CA LEU A 860 -7.64 27.75 7.32
C LEU A 860 -8.00 28.43 6.01
N THR A 861 -9.20 28.22 5.51
CA THR A 861 -9.67 28.85 4.27
C THR A 861 -9.88 30.34 4.46
N ASP A 862 -10.41 30.79 5.61
CA ASP A 862 -10.61 32.19 5.95
C ASP A 862 -9.28 32.99 6.03
N LEU A 863 -8.15 32.31 6.21
CA LEU A 863 -6.80 32.89 6.12
C LEU A 863 -6.30 33.05 4.67
N GLY A 864 -7.14 32.81 3.65
CA GLY A 864 -6.84 32.97 2.24
C GLY A 864 -6.25 31.71 1.56
N ASN A 865 -6.04 30.63 2.29
CA ASN A 865 -5.51 29.38 1.75
C ASN A 865 -6.56 28.64 0.90
N SER A 866 -6.10 27.78 0.01
CA SER A 866 -6.95 26.89 -0.78
C SER A 866 -6.93 25.51 -0.19
N ILE A 867 -8.09 24.87 -0.09
CA ILE A 867 -8.21 23.49 0.40
C ILE A 867 -8.90 22.62 -0.65
N ILE A 868 -8.29 21.51 -1.01
CA ILE A 868 -8.92 20.46 -1.82
C ILE A 868 -9.02 19.21 -0.97
N ILE A 869 -10.23 18.67 -0.83
CA ILE A 869 -10.55 17.53 0.02
C ILE A 869 -11.14 16.42 -0.84
N ILE A 870 -10.58 15.21 -0.77
CA ILE A 870 -11.26 14.01 -1.26
C ILE A 870 -12.16 13.54 -0.13
N GLU A 871 -13.49 13.50 -0.35
CA GLU A 871 -14.43 13.13 0.72
C GLU A 871 -15.72 12.47 0.22
N HIS A 872 -16.30 11.68 1.14
CA HIS A 872 -17.60 11.02 0.96
C HIS A 872 -18.61 11.42 2.04
N ASN A 873 -18.16 12.02 3.13
CA ASN A 873 -19.03 12.47 4.22
C ASN A 873 -19.91 13.64 3.75
N LEU A 874 -21.24 13.47 3.83
CA LEU A 874 -22.21 14.45 3.34
C LEU A 874 -22.17 15.76 4.12
N ASP A 875 -21.81 15.75 5.41
CA ASP A 875 -21.67 16.96 6.21
C ASP A 875 -20.52 17.84 5.72
N VAL A 876 -19.40 17.25 5.30
CA VAL A 876 -18.29 17.99 4.69
C VAL A 876 -18.66 18.47 3.30
N ILE A 877 -19.28 17.61 2.49
CA ILE A 877 -19.66 17.94 1.12
C ILE A 877 -20.65 19.10 1.08
N ARG A 878 -21.67 19.11 1.95
CA ARG A 878 -22.66 20.20 2.00
C ARG A 878 -22.10 21.50 2.57
N ASN A 879 -21.00 21.46 3.34
CA ASN A 879 -20.30 22.63 3.87
C ASN A 879 -19.18 23.13 2.95
N ALA A 880 -18.90 22.47 1.81
CA ALA A 880 -17.92 22.93 0.82
C ALA A 880 -18.38 24.20 0.11
N ASP A 881 -17.42 25.02 -0.33
CA ASP A 881 -17.70 26.18 -1.19
C ASP A 881 -17.86 25.73 -2.65
N TRP A 882 -17.13 24.69 -3.08
CA TRP A 882 -17.15 24.12 -4.42
C TRP A 882 -17.05 22.60 -4.39
N ILE A 883 -17.75 21.93 -5.28
CA ILE A 883 -17.74 20.47 -5.45
C ILE A 883 -17.25 20.11 -6.85
N ILE A 884 -16.47 19.07 -6.96
CA ILE A 884 -16.09 18.38 -8.20
C ILE A 884 -16.49 16.92 -8.04
N ASP A 885 -17.52 16.47 -8.77
CA ASP A 885 -18.05 15.12 -8.69
C ASP A 885 -17.61 14.28 -9.88
N LEU A 886 -16.88 13.19 -9.60
CA LEU A 886 -16.34 12.27 -10.59
C LEU A 886 -17.17 10.98 -10.65
N GLY A 887 -17.38 10.45 -11.86
CA GLY A 887 -18.13 9.24 -12.05
C GLY A 887 -18.37 8.92 -13.54
N PRO A 888 -19.57 8.44 -13.89
CA PRO A 888 -20.70 8.08 -13.00
C PRO A 888 -20.43 6.82 -12.20
N GLU A 889 -19.61 5.88 -12.71
CA GLU A 889 -19.26 4.60 -12.10
C GLU A 889 -17.78 4.58 -11.68
N GLY A 890 -17.35 3.46 -11.08
CA GLY A 890 -15.93 3.17 -10.81
C GLY A 890 -15.27 2.45 -11.98
N GLY A 891 -13.91 2.47 -12.01
CA GLY A 891 -13.14 1.74 -13.02
C GLY A 891 -13.30 2.30 -14.44
N GLU A 892 -13.43 1.44 -15.44
CA GLU A 892 -13.45 1.81 -16.86
C GLU A 892 -14.66 2.69 -17.24
N ASP A 893 -15.78 2.52 -16.56
CA ASP A 893 -17.01 3.29 -16.78
C ASP A 893 -17.01 4.63 -16.00
N GLY A 894 -16.01 4.86 -15.17
CA GLY A 894 -15.79 6.09 -14.43
C GLY A 894 -14.89 7.10 -15.16
N GLY A 895 -14.23 7.92 -14.38
CA GLY A 895 -13.20 8.83 -14.86
C GLY A 895 -13.73 10.00 -15.68
N ARG A 896 -14.98 10.41 -15.45
CA ARG A 896 -15.61 11.58 -16.10
C ARG A 896 -16.03 12.59 -15.05
N LEU A 897 -16.04 13.87 -15.43
CA LEU A 897 -16.64 14.94 -14.63
C LEU A 897 -18.16 14.84 -14.79
N VAL A 898 -18.88 14.52 -13.70
CA VAL A 898 -20.35 14.38 -13.68
C VAL A 898 -21.02 15.71 -13.36
N ALA A 899 -20.49 16.40 -12.34
CA ALA A 899 -20.98 17.70 -11.90
C ALA A 899 -19.86 18.52 -11.28
N GLN A 900 -19.95 19.84 -11.37
CA GLN A 900 -19.11 20.78 -10.65
C GLN A 900 -19.89 22.04 -10.31
N GLY A 901 -19.59 22.66 -9.18
CA GLY A 901 -20.28 23.87 -8.74
C GLY A 901 -20.49 23.89 -7.23
N THR A 902 -21.38 24.81 -6.77
CA THR A 902 -21.80 24.81 -5.37
C THR A 902 -22.58 23.54 -5.01
N PRO A 903 -22.64 23.13 -3.74
CA PRO A 903 -23.43 21.99 -3.31
C PRO A 903 -24.89 22.03 -3.76
N GLU A 904 -25.52 23.19 -3.77
CA GLU A 904 -26.89 23.41 -4.22
C GLU A 904 -27.03 23.16 -5.74
N HIS A 905 -26.01 23.53 -6.51
CA HIS A 905 -25.99 23.26 -7.95
C HIS A 905 -25.86 21.75 -8.22
N VAL A 906 -24.92 21.09 -7.55
CA VAL A 906 -24.67 19.65 -7.70
C VAL A 906 -25.88 18.83 -7.27
N ALA A 907 -26.60 19.22 -6.20
CA ALA A 907 -27.83 18.58 -5.73
C ALA A 907 -28.94 18.52 -6.80
N ARG A 908 -28.92 19.42 -7.79
CA ARG A 908 -29.89 19.44 -8.91
C ARG A 908 -29.51 18.52 -10.07
N VAL A 909 -28.29 18.00 -10.08
CA VAL A 909 -27.77 17.16 -11.17
C VAL A 909 -28.19 15.70 -10.96
N LYS A 910 -29.22 15.25 -11.63
CA LYS A 910 -29.80 13.88 -11.50
C LYS A 910 -28.81 12.74 -11.80
N LYS A 911 -27.78 12.99 -12.60
CA LYS A 911 -26.76 11.97 -12.94
C LYS A 911 -25.69 11.81 -11.85
N SER A 912 -25.61 12.73 -10.90
CA SER A 912 -24.67 12.71 -9.78
C SER A 912 -25.28 11.90 -8.63
N TYR A 913 -24.64 10.81 -8.23
CA TYR A 913 -25.06 10.07 -7.04
C TYR A 913 -24.84 10.88 -5.76
N THR A 914 -23.75 11.64 -5.70
CA THR A 914 -23.53 12.63 -4.63
C THR A 914 -24.63 13.69 -4.63
N GLY A 915 -25.01 14.18 -5.81
CA GLY A 915 -26.10 15.16 -5.95
C GLY A 915 -27.45 14.60 -5.47
N GLN A 916 -27.77 13.35 -5.79
CA GLN A 916 -28.97 12.68 -5.30
C GLN A 916 -29.00 12.58 -3.77
N ALA A 917 -27.86 12.21 -3.15
CA ALA A 917 -27.73 12.15 -1.69
C ALA A 917 -27.91 13.55 -1.06
N LEU A 918 -27.28 14.57 -1.62
CA LEU A 918 -27.43 15.97 -1.17
C LEU A 918 -28.87 16.48 -1.31
N ALA A 919 -29.58 16.12 -2.36
CA ALA A 919 -30.96 16.54 -2.58
C ALA A 919 -31.90 16.09 -1.44
N GLY A 920 -31.65 14.89 -0.87
CA GLY A 920 -32.36 14.39 0.32
C GLY A 920 -32.16 15.31 1.54
N TYR A 921 -30.96 15.82 1.74
CA TYR A 921 -30.63 16.77 2.83
C TYR A 921 -31.24 18.16 2.62
N PHE A 922 -31.25 18.67 1.39
CA PHE A 922 -31.83 19.97 1.08
C PHE A 922 -33.37 19.93 0.98
N GLY A 923 -33.97 18.75 0.65
CA GLY A 923 -35.42 18.58 0.52
C GLY A 923 -36.19 18.50 1.84
N ASN A 924 -35.54 18.04 2.92
CA ASN A 924 -36.11 17.92 4.25
C ASN A 924 -36.00 19.19 5.11
N GLY A 925 -35.18 20.14 4.69
CA GLY A 925 -35.01 21.43 5.33
C GLY A 925 -35.26 22.54 4.31
N LYS A 926 -36.35 23.29 4.46
CA LYS A 926 -36.72 24.45 3.65
C LYS A 926 -35.50 25.09 2.98
N LEU A 927 -35.45 25.03 1.64
CA LEU A 927 -34.71 25.96 0.83
C LEU A 927 -35.23 27.37 1.19
N SER A 928 -34.65 28.02 2.21
CA SER A 928 -34.82 29.46 2.40
C SER A 928 -34.16 30.14 1.20
N ALA A 929 -34.96 30.81 0.44
CA ALA A 929 -34.65 31.56 -0.76
C ALA A 929 -33.54 32.57 -0.56
#